data_0f3a381989d50c1b35e945fb02618e62
#
_entry.id   0f3a381989d50c1b35e945fb02618e62
#
_cell.length_a   1.000
_cell.length_b   1.000
_cell.length_c   1.000
_cell.angle_alpha   90.00
_cell.angle_beta   90.00
_cell.angle_gamma   90.00
#
_symmetry.space_group_name_H-M   'P 1'
#
loop_
_entity.id
_entity.type
_entity.pdbx_description
1 polymer ?
#
loop_
_entity_poly.entity_id
_entity_poly.type
_entity_poly.pdbx_seq_one_letter_code
_entity_poly.pdbx_strand_id
1 'polypeptide(L)'
;LLLCLLCLTGMAQGQKALDLKDITSGRFRPENIQGVIPMPDGEHYTQMNADGTQIIKYSFKTGEKVEVIFDVSTTRECDFKNFDSYQFSPDGQKLLIATKTTPIYRHSYTAVHYIYPLKRNDKGVTTNNIIERLSDGGPQQVPVFSPDGTMIAFVRNNNIFLVKLLYGNSESQITEDGKQNSVLNGIPDWVYEEEFGFDRALEFSADNTLIAFIRFDESEVPSYSFPVFAGQAPRIDALKDYPGEYTYKYPKAGYPNSKVEVRTYDIKSHVTRTMKLPLDADGYIPRIRFTKDANKLAIMTLNRHQDRFDLYFADPRSTLCKLMLRDESPYYIKENIFDNIQFYPEYFSMLSERDGYSHLYWYSMGGNLIKKVTNGKFEVKDFLGYDEEDGSFYYTSNEESPLRKAVYKIDKKGKKTKLSQQAGTNTPLFSKSMKYYMNKFSSLDTPMLVTLNDNSGKTLKTLITNDALKQTLSGYAVPQKEFFTFQTTDGVKLNGWMMKPVNFSASKKYPVLMYQYSGPGSQQVLDTWGISWETYMASLGYIVVCVDGRGTGGRGEAFEKCTYLKIGVKEAKDQVETALYLGKQTYVDKDRIGIWGWSYGGYMTLMSMSEGTPVFKAGVAVAAPTDWRFYDTIYTERFMRTPKENAEGYKESSAFTRADKLHGNLLLVHGMADDNVHFQNCAEYAEQLVQLGKQFDMQVYTNRNHGIYGGNTRQHLYTRLTNFFLNNL
;
A
#
# COMPACT_ATOMS: atom_id res chain seq x y z
N LEU A 1 20.71 -22.77 27.29
CA LEU A 1 19.92 -24.03 27.14
C LEU A 1 19.17 -24.44 28.40
N LEU A 2 19.51 -23.92 29.59
CA LEU A 2 18.85 -24.30 30.84
C LEU A 2 17.65 -23.43 31.23
N LEU A 3 17.45 -22.27 30.61
CA LEU A 3 16.29 -21.37 30.87
C LEU A 3 15.02 -21.75 30.12
N CYS A 4 15.12 -22.52 29.03
CA CYS A 4 13.95 -22.95 28.25
C CYS A 4 13.11 -24.07 28.91
N LEU A 5 13.62 -24.74 29.92
CA LEU A 5 12.89 -25.84 30.60
C LEU A 5 11.96 -25.39 31.74
N LEU A 6 12.03 -24.13 32.17
CA LEU A 6 11.20 -23.61 33.28
C LEU A 6 9.90 -22.93 32.84
N CYS A 7 9.68 -22.71 31.53
CA CYS A 7 8.43 -22.12 31.00
C CYS A 7 7.31 -23.14 30.70
N LEU A 8 7.54 -24.44 30.93
CA LEU A 8 6.58 -25.51 30.58
C LEU A 8 5.52 -25.82 31.63
N THR A 9 5.50 -25.13 32.76
CA THR A 9 4.62 -25.49 33.87
C THR A 9 3.37 -24.63 34.01
N GLY A 10 2.69 -24.37 32.94
CA GLY A 10 1.45 -23.58 33.03
C GLY A 10 0.56 -23.57 31.78
N MET A 11 0.85 -24.40 30.80
CA MET A 11 -0.08 -24.62 29.71
C MET A 11 -1.32 -25.33 30.24
N ALA A 12 -2.51 -24.91 29.79
CA ALA A 12 -3.71 -25.73 29.96
C ALA A 12 -3.38 -27.12 29.43
N GLN A 13 -3.71 -28.15 30.18
CA GLN A 13 -3.31 -29.54 29.91
C GLN A 13 -3.72 -29.90 28.45
N GLY A 14 -2.75 -30.00 27.50
CA GLY A 14 -2.96 -30.37 26.12
C GLY A 14 -2.67 -29.29 25.02
N GLN A 15 -2.41 -28.01 25.39
CA GLN A 15 -2.08 -26.99 24.39
C GLN A 15 -0.59 -27.02 24.01
N LYS A 16 -0.31 -26.77 22.70
CA LYS A 16 1.05 -26.70 22.15
C LYS A 16 1.60 -25.27 22.26
N ALA A 17 2.91 -25.16 22.44
CA ALA A 17 3.62 -23.90 22.27
C ALA A 17 3.62 -23.48 20.79
N LEU A 18 3.65 -22.15 20.54
CA LEU A 18 3.87 -21.64 19.18
C LEU A 18 5.29 -21.97 18.72
N ASP A 19 5.44 -22.32 17.46
CA ASP A 19 6.73 -22.50 16.79
C ASP A 19 6.94 -21.37 15.78
N LEU A 20 8.14 -20.82 15.74
CA LEU A 20 8.51 -19.76 14.79
C LEU A 20 8.30 -20.19 13.34
N LYS A 21 8.58 -21.45 13.02
CA LYS A 21 8.36 -22.01 11.67
C LYS A 21 6.88 -22.02 11.28
N ASP A 22 5.98 -22.29 12.21
CA ASP A 22 4.54 -22.24 11.96
C ASP A 22 4.08 -20.80 11.63
N ILE A 23 4.70 -19.80 12.30
CA ILE A 23 4.45 -18.37 12.01
C ILE A 23 4.97 -17.99 10.64
N THR A 24 6.23 -18.28 10.34
CA THR A 24 6.90 -17.86 9.10
C THR A 24 6.42 -18.59 7.85
N SER A 25 5.91 -19.83 8.00
CA SER A 25 5.29 -20.60 6.91
C SER A 25 3.87 -20.14 6.57
N GLY A 26 3.26 -19.30 7.40
CA GLY A 26 1.89 -18.84 7.21
C GLY A 26 0.82 -19.84 7.65
N ARG A 27 1.15 -20.81 8.52
CA ARG A 27 0.21 -21.83 9.03
C ARG A 27 -1.04 -21.22 9.66
N PHE A 28 -0.89 -20.08 10.32
CA PHE A 28 -1.99 -19.35 10.99
C PHE A 28 -2.57 -18.22 10.13
N ARG A 29 -2.33 -18.24 8.83
CA ARG A 29 -2.93 -17.26 7.91
C ARG A 29 -4.42 -17.54 7.77
N PRO A 30 -5.29 -16.54 7.96
CA PRO A 30 -6.71 -16.70 7.71
C PRO A 30 -6.99 -17.02 6.24
N GLU A 31 -7.98 -17.88 6.02
CA GLU A 31 -8.60 -18.02 4.70
C GLU A 31 -9.20 -16.65 4.31
N ASN A 32 -9.03 -16.28 3.05
CA ASN A 32 -9.48 -15.00 2.50
C ASN A 32 -9.86 -15.18 1.04
N ILE A 33 -10.77 -14.34 0.55
CA ILE A 33 -11.11 -14.23 -0.87
C ILE A 33 -10.27 -13.11 -1.50
N GLN A 34 -9.47 -13.45 -2.50
CA GLN A 34 -8.64 -12.49 -3.23
C GLN A 34 -9.01 -12.48 -4.71
N GLY A 35 -8.63 -11.40 -5.42
CA GLY A 35 -8.83 -11.28 -6.86
C GLY A 35 -10.29 -11.26 -7.30
N VAL A 36 -11.18 -10.76 -6.45
CA VAL A 36 -12.59 -10.57 -6.78
C VAL A 36 -12.75 -9.38 -7.71
N ILE A 37 -13.38 -9.60 -8.87
CA ILE A 37 -13.68 -8.54 -9.84
C ILE A 37 -15.20 -8.41 -10.00
N PRO A 38 -15.81 -7.28 -9.57
CA PRO A 38 -17.22 -7.01 -9.85
C PRO A 38 -17.45 -6.90 -11.36
N MET A 39 -18.46 -7.61 -11.85
CA MET A 39 -18.79 -7.59 -13.27
C MET A 39 -19.54 -6.32 -13.68
N PRO A 40 -19.45 -5.92 -14.97
CA PRO A 40 -20.17 -4.77 -15.50
C PRO A 40 -21.71 -4.86 -15.36
N ASP A 41 -22.26 -6.07 -15.25
CA ASP A 41 -23.72 -6.28 -15.08
C ASP A 41 -24.26 -5.83 -13.71
N GLY A 42 -23.38 -5.52 -12.75
CA GLY A 42 -23.74 -5.02 -11.42
C GLY A 42 -24.35 -6.03 -10.46
N GLU A 43 -24.55 -7.28 -10.88
CA GLU A 43 -25.20 -8.34 -10.09
C GLU A 43 -24.24 -9.49 -9.72
N HIS A 44 -23.13 -9.61 -10.46
CA HIS A 44 -22.20 -10.73 -10.32
C HIS A 44 -20.76 -10.24 -10.07
N TYR A 45 -19.96 -11.15 -9.56
CA TYR A 45 -18.52 -11.02 -9.48
C TYR A 45 -17.84 -12.28 -10.01
N THR A 46 -16.59 -12.14 -10.36
CA THR A 46 -15.75 -13.26 -10.76
C THR A 46 -14.56 -13.42 -9.84
N GLN A 47 -14.04 -14.63 -9.82
CA GLN A 47 -12.85 -15.01 -9.08
C GLN A 47 -12.07 -16.07 -9.85
N MET A 48 -10.75 -15.99 -9.81
CA MET A 48 -9.86 -17.04 -10.29
C MET A 48 -9.85 -18.19 -9.27
N ASN A 49 -9.82 -19.44 -9.73
CA ASN A 49 -9.60 -20.59 -8.86
C ASN A 49 -8.15 -20.62 -8.32
N ALA A 50 -7.91 -21.44 -7.30
CA ALA A 50 -6.61 -21.51 -6.61
C ALA A 50 -5.45 -21.92 -7.54
N ASP A 51 -5.71 -22.72 -8.56
CA ASP A 51 -4.70 -23.22 -9.50
C ASP A 51 -4.42 -22.27 -10.68
N GLY A 52 -5.16 -21.14 -10.75
CA GLY A 52 -5.02 -20.18 -11.86
C GLY A 52 -5.43 -20.78 -13.23
N THR A 53 -6.41 -21.68 -13.25
CA THR A 53 -6.85 -22.38 -14.47
C THR A 53 -8.25 -22.03 -14.91
N GLN A 54 -9.06 -21.46 -14.01
CA GLN A 54 -10.46 -21.11 -14.28
C GLN A 54 -10.81 -19.73 -13.75
N ILE A 55 -11.70 -19.03 -14.46
CA ILE A 55 -12.41 -17.85 -13.98
C ILE A 55 -13.87 -18.25 -13.76
N ILE A 56 -14.34 -18.06 -12.53
CA ILE A 56 -15.66 -18.52 -12.07
C ILE A 56 -16.51 -17.30 -11.74
N LYS A 57 -17.73 -17.30 -12.27
CA LYS A 57 -18.76 -16.28 -12.01
C LYS A 57 -19.63 -16.68 -10.84
N TYR A 58 -19.86 -15.74 -9.92
CA TYR A 58 -20.71 -15.89 -8.74
C TYR A 58 -21.75 -14.77 -8.66
N SER A 59 -22.87 -15.04 -8.00
CA SER A 59 -23.90 -14.04 -7.70
C SER A 59 -23.58 -13.29 -6.41
N PHE A 60 -23.61 -11.95 -6.41
CA PHE A 60 -23.53 -11.16 -5.18
C PHE A 60 -24.72 -11.43 -4.24
N LYS A 61 -25.89 -11.69 -4.82
CA LYS A 61 -27.12 -11.90 -4.05
C LYS A 61 -27.15 -13.20 -3.29
N THR A 62 -26.66 -14.30 -3.90
CA THR A 62 -26.77 -15.65 -3.33
C THR A 62 -25.43 -16.25 -2.89
N GLY A 63 -24.31 -15.74 -3.41
CA GLY A 63 -22.99 -16.34 -3.22
C GLY A 63 -22.78 -17.63 -3.99
N GLU A 64 -23.75 -18.04 -4.80
CA GLU A 64 -23.68 -19.30 -5.53
C GLU A 64 -22.86 -19.13 -6.82
N LYS A 65 -22.15 -20.21 -7.19
CA LYS A 65 -21.49 -20.31 -8.48
C LYS A 65 -22.55 -20.33 -9.58
N VAL A 66 -22.39 -19.43 -10.55
CA VAL A 66 -23.28 -19.32 -11.72
C VAL A 66 -22.73 -20.18 -12.86
N GLU A 67 -21.44 -19.98 -13.21
CA GLU A 67 -20.79 -20.65 -14.32
C GLU A 67 -19.27 -20.50 -14.29
N VAL A 68 -18.56 -21.32 -15.06
CA VAL A 68 -17.17 -21.11 -15.41
C VAL A 68 -17.14 -20.33 -16.72
N ILE A 69 -16.60 -19.12 -16.72
CA ILE A 69 -16.57 -18.26 -17.91
C ILE A 69 -15.29 -18.42 -18.74
N PHE A 70 -14.24 -18.97 -18.14
CA PHE A 70 -12.98 -19.30 -18.80
C PHE A 70 -12.35 -20.54 -18.13
N ASP A 71 -11.85 -21.46 -18.95
CA ASP A 71 -11.15 -22.67 -18.49
C ASP A 71 -10.02 -23.01 -19.47
N VAL A 72 -8.79 -23.01 -18.96
CA VAL A 72 -7.57 -23.33 -19.73
C VAL A 72 -7.68 -24.67 -20.46
N SER A 73 -8.29 -25.70 -19.81
CA SER A 73 -8.36 -27.06 -20.34
C SER A 73 -9.30 -27.24 -21.54
N THR A 74 -10.28 -26.36 -21.67
CA THR A 74 -11.30 -26.43 -22.73
C THR A 74 -11.14 -25.34 -23.79
N THR A 75 -10.32 -24.34 -23.53
CA THR A 75 -10.09 -23.20 -24.44
C THR A 75 -9.13 -23.60 -25.55
N ARG A 76 -9.49 -23.32 -26.80
CA ARG A 76 -8.69 -23.62 -27.99
C ARG A 76 -7.59 -22.57 -28.17
N GLU A 77 -6.47 -23.00 -28.79
CA GLU A 77 -5.27 -22.17 -29.03
C GLU A 77 -4.62 -21.64 -27.72
N CYS A 78 -4.89 -22.28 -26.58
CA CYS A 78 -4.32 -21.93 -25.29
C CYS A 78 -2.95 -22.62 -25.12
N ASP A 79 -1.88 -21.83 -25.12
CA ASP A 79 -0.48 -22.33 -25.03
C ASP A 79 0.11 -22.20 -23.60
N PHE A 80 -0.71 -21.89 -22.62
CA PHE A 80 -0.33 -21.83 -21.21
C PHE A 80 -1.17 -22.79 -20.33
N LYS A 81 -0.61 -23.16 -19.18
CA LYS A 81 -1.25 -24.10 -18.23
C LYS A 81 -2.01 -23.40 -17.11
N ASN A 82 -1.60 -22.19 -16.77
CA ASN A 82 -2.21 -21.34 -15.77
C ASN A 82 -1.99 -19.86 -16.15
N PHE A 83 -2.75 -18.99 -15.51
CA PHE A 83 -2.64 -17.55 -15.70
C PHE A 83 -2.52 -16.83 -14.34
N ASP A 84 -2.01 -15.60 -14.36
CA ASP A 84 -1.68 -14.84 -13.16
C ASP A 84 -2.79 -13.85 -12.76
N SER A 85 -3.46 -13.26 -13.75
CA SER A 85 -4.53 -12.28 -13.54
C SER A 85 -5.38 -12.12 -14.80
N TYR A 86 -6.49 -11.39 -14.69
CA TYR A 86 -7.37 -11.05 -15.80
C TYR A 86 -8.13 -9.76 -15.56
N GLN A 87 -8.63 -9.17 -16.62
CA GLN A 87 -9.54 -8.03 -16.58
C GLN A 87 -10.61 -8.14 -17.65
N PHE A 88 -11.76 -7.52 -17.40
CA PHE A 88 -12.85 -7.42 -18.38
C PHE A 88 -12.65 -6.22 -19.30
N SER A 89 -13.07 -6.34 -20.56
CA SER A 89 -13.36 -5.16 -21.35
C SER A 89 -14.52 -4.38 -20.73
N PRO A 90 -14.60 -3.05 -20.91
CA PRO A 90 -15.67 -2.23 -20.31
C PRO A 90 -17.07 -2.64 -20.72
N ASP A 91 -17.25 -3.19 -21.94
CA ASP A 91 -18.49 -3.73 -22.45
C ASP A 91 -18.83 -5.14 -21.92
N GLY A 92 -17.91 -5.76 -21.14
CA GLY A 92 -18.06 -7.11 -20.58
C GLY A 92 -18.01 -8.24 -21.61
N GLN A 93 -17.58 -7.97 -22.85
CA GLN A 93 -17.60 -8.95 -23.94
C GLN A 93 -16.28 -9.69 -24.15
N LYS A 94 -15.22 -9.27 -23.47
CA LYS A 94 -13.89 -9.84 -23.59
C LYS A 94 -13.19 -9.93 -22.23
N LEU A 95 -12.28 -10.89 -22.12
CA LEU A 95 -11.27 -10.96 -21.08
C LEU A 95 -9.89 -10.65 -21.67
N LEU A 96 -9.08 -9.96 -20.91
CA LEU A 96 -7.65 -9.85 -21.13
C LEU A 96 -6.97 -10.63 -20.01
N ILE A 97 -6.24 -11.68 -20.38
CA ILE A 97 -5.64 -12.65 -19.45
C ILE A 97 -4.13 -12.45 -19.45
N ALA A 98 -3.53 -12.32 -18.26
CA ALA A 98 -2.10 -12.13 -18.08
C ALA A 98 -1.42 -13.44 -17.63
N THR A 99 -0.29 -13.73 -18.27
CA THR A 99 0.56 -14.89 -17.96
C THR A 99 2.03 -14.47 -17.89
N LYS A 100 2.87 -15.32 -17.27
CA LYS A 100 4.34 -15.09 -17.21
C LYS A 100 4.68 -13.71 -16.66
N THR A 101 4.00 -13.33 -15.60
CA THR A 101 4.20 -12.04 -14.93
C THR A 101 5.59 -11.95 -14.33
N THR A 102 6.30 -10.87 -14.65
CA THR A 102 7.63 -10.56 -14.09
C THR A 102 7.56 -9.19 -13.42
N PRO A 103 7.70 -9.11 -12.09
CA PRO A 103 7.70 -7.84 -11.37
C PRO A 103 8.83 -6.92 -11.81
N ILE A 104 8.56 -5.61 -11.84
CA ILE A 104 9.56 -4.55 -12.08
C ILE A 104 9.82 -3.82 -10.76
N TYR A 105 8.79 -3.13 -10.22
CA TYR A 105 8.83 -2.42 -8.95
C TYR A 105 7.67 -2.90 -8.04
N ARG A 106 7.20 -2.05 -7.14
CA ARG A 106 6.15 -2.41 -6.18
C ARG A 106 4.82 -2.77 -6.84
N HIS A 107 4.44 -2.08 -7.90
CA HIS A 107 3.16 -2.24 -8.61
C HIS A 107 3.34 -2.74 -10.04
N SER A 108 4.36 -2.24 -10.73
CA SER A 108 4.61 -2.51 -12.14
C SER A 108 5.17 -3.90 -12.39
N TYR A 109 4.76 -4.46 -13.52
CA TYR A 109 5.22 -5.76 -14.02
C TYR A 109 5.09 -5.82 -15.53
N THR A 110 5.81 -6.74 -16.14
CA THR A 110 5.57 -7.19 -17.52
C THR A 110 4.82 -8.51 -17.51
N ALA A 111 3.96 -8.73 -18.51
CA ALA A 111 3.29 -10.01 -18.72
C ALA A 111 3.01 -10.26 -20.19
N VAL A 112 2.80 -11.50 -20.56
CA VAL A 112 2.24 -11.87 -21.87
C VAL A 112 0.73 -11.92 -21.75
N HIS A 113 0.05 -11.11 -22.55
CA HIS A 113 -1.41 -10.98 -22.47
C HIS A 113 -2.10 -11.69 -23.65
N TYR A 114 -3.29 -12.20 -23.34
CA TYR A 114 -4.17 -12.91 -24.27
C TYR A 114 -5.57 -12.33 -24.21
N ILE A 115 -6.26 -12.32 -25.34
CA ILE A 115 -7.63 -11.86 -25.48
C ILE A 115 -8.54 -13.05 -25.65
N TYR A 116 -9.59 -13.14 -24.83
CA TYR A 116 -10.59 -14.19 -24.88
C TYR A 116 -11.98 -13.58 -25.04
N PRO A 117 -12.74 -13.96 -26.10
CA PRO A 117 -14.09 -13.45 -26.34
C PRO A 117 -15.11 -14.14 -25.42
N LEU A 118 -15.97 -13.35 -24.79
CA LEU A 118 -17.09 -13.83 -23.96
C LEU A 118 -18.43 -13.82 -24.71
N LYS A 119 -18.42 -13.40 -26.00
CA LYS A 119 -19.64 -13.34 -26.79
C LYS A 119 -20.32 -14.69 -26.92
N ARG A 120 -21.61 -14.71 -26.61
CA ARG A 120 -22.45 -15.92 -26.60
C ARG A 120 -23.49 -15.88 -27.70
N ASN A 121 -23.88 -17.05 -28.18
CA ASN A 121 -25.04 -17.22 -29.07
C ASN A 121 -26.35 -17.16 -28.25
N ASP A 122 -27.50 -17.22 -28.95
CA ASP A 122 -28.82 -17.18 -28.33
C ASP A 122 -29.11 -18.36 -27.38
N LYS A 123 -28.25 -19.38 -27.37
CA LYS A 123 -28.30 -20.53 -26.46
C LYS A 123 -27.34 -20.38 -25.26
N GLY A 124 -26.70 -19.22 -25.11
CA GLY A 124 -25.78 -18.96 -24.02
C GLY A 124 -24.40 -19.65 -24.14
N VAL A 125 -24.09 -20.24 -25.30
CA VAL A 125 -22.81 -20.91 -25.56
C VAL A 125 -21.82 -19.87 -26.16
N THR A 126 -20.59 -19.85 -25.67
CA THR A 126 -19.53 -19.02 -26.23
C THR A 126 -19.35 -19.32 -27.72
N THR A 127 -19.53 -18.34 -28.57
CA THR A 127 -19.53 -18.51 -30.03
C THR A 127 -18.18 -18.83 -30.62
N ASN A 128 -17.11 -18.37 -29.95
CA ASN A 128 -15.74 -18.63 -30.33
C ASN A 128 -14.90 -18.91 -29.09
N ASN A 129 -14.58 -20.17 -28.82
CA ASN A 129 -13.78 -20.61 -27.69
C ASN A 129 -12.30 -20.66 -28.08
N ILE A 130 -11.78 -19.56 -28.63
CA ILE A 130 -10.38 -19.41 -29.04
C ILE A 130 -9.79 -18.21 -28.30
N ILE A 131 -8.59 -18.40 -27.75
CA ILE A 131 -7.81 -17.33 -27.13
C ILE A 131 -6.70 -16.90 -28.09
N GLU A 132 -6.44 -15.60 -28.16
CA GLU A 132 -5.44 -15.03 -29.05
C GLU A 132 -4.43 -14.17 -28.27
N ARG A 133 -3.17 -14.21 -28.67
CA ARG A 133 -2.17 -13.30 -28.10
C ARG A 133 -2.53 -11.85 -28.43
N LEU A 134 -2.31 -10.96 -27.47
CA LEU A 134 -2.43 -9.52 -27.69
C LEU A 134 -1.37 -9.00 -28.66
N SER A 135 -0.14 -9.50 -28.54
CA SER A 135 1.02 -9.03 -29.32
C SER A 135 2.10 -10.11 -29.38
N ASP A 136 2.74 -10.24 -30.56
CA ASP A 136 3.91 -11.10 -30.76
C ASP A 136 5.25 -10.38 -30.50
N GLY A 137 5.21 -9.08 -30.26
CA GLY A 137 6.40 -8.23 -30.06
C GLY A 137 7.05 -8.34 -28.69
N GLY A 138 6.59 -9.23 -27.81
CA GLY A 138 7.12 -9.45 -26.46
C GLY A 138 6.14 -9.02 -25.34
N PRO A 139 6.56 -9.16 -24.06
CA PRO A 139 5.72 -8.83 -22.91
C PRO A 139 5.28 -7.36 -22.90
N GLN A 140 4.13 -7.11 -22.27
CA GLN A 140 3.50 -5.79 -22.18
C GLN A 140 3.39 -5.34 -20.73
N GLN A 141 3.37 -4.01 -20.54
CA GLN A 141 3.00 -3.35 -19.29
C GLN A 141 1.66 -2.63 -19.45
N VAL A 142 0.89 -2.60 -18.39
CA VAL A 142 -0.32 -1.78 -18.18
C VAL A 142 -1.32 -1.76 -19.34
N PRO A 143 -1.69 -2.91 -19.93
CA PRO A 143 -2.65 -2.92 -21.02
C PRO A 143 -4.00 -2.42 -20.54
N VAL A 144 -4.67 -1.60 -21.37
CA VAL A 144 -5.99 -1.04 -21.08
C VAL A 144 -6.88 -1.08 -22.33
N PHE A 145 -8.12 -1.54 -22.15
CA PHE A 145 -9.13 -1.49 -23.22
C PHE A 145 -9.62 -0.07 -23.47
N SER A 146 -9.94 0.23 -24.73
CA SER A 146 -10.81 1.36 -25.03
C SER A 146 -12.20 1.18 -24.43
N PRO A 147 -12.96 2.26 -24.14
CA PRO A 147 -14.30 2.16 -23.55
C PRO A 147 -15.27 1.24 -24.31
N ASP A 148 -15.16 1.16 -25.64
CA ASP A 148 -15.97 0.27 -26.49
C ASP A 148 -15.40 -1.16 -26.63
N GLY A 149 -14.27 -1.45 -26.00
CA GLY A 149 -13.64 -2.78 -26.03
C GLY A 149 -13.06 -3.19 -27.39
N THR A 150 -12.89 -2.25 -28.35
CA THR A 150 -12.40 -2.56 -29.71
C THR A 150 -10.91 -2.36 -29.88
N MET A 151 -10.25 -1.71 -28.92
CA MET A 151 -8.81 -1.42 -28.93
C MET A 151 -8.19 -1.71 -27.57
N ILE A 152 -6.87 -1.97 -27.56
CA ILE A 152 -6.06 -2.06 -26.34
C ILE A 152 -4.80 -1.22 -26.55
N ALA A 153 -4.51 -0.33 -25.60
CA ALA A 153 -3.23 0.36 -25.50
C ALA A 153 -2.39 -0.28 -24.41
N PHE A 154 -1.08 -0.38 -24.62
CA PHE A 154 -0.14 -0.89 -23.64
C PHE A 154 1.24 -0.23 -23.79
N VAL A 155 2.14 -0.47 -22.82
CA VAL A 155 3.51 0.01 -22.90
C VAL A 155 4.48 -1.18 -23.08
N ARG A 156 5.45 -1.00 -23.94
CA ARG A 156 6.58 -1.90 -24.15
C ARG A 156 7.84 -1.06 -24.43
N ASN A 157 8.93 -1.35 -23.72
CA ASN A 157 10.19 -0.60 -23.84
C ASN A 157 9.99 0.93 -23.72
N ASN A 158 9.19 1.35 -22.73
CA ASN A 158 8.85 2.75 -22.42
C ASN A 158 8.09 3.50 -23.52
N ASN A 159 7.56 2.78 -24.51
CA ASN A 159 6.74 3.34 -25.59
C ASN A 159 5.33 2.76 -25.59
N ILE A 160 4.37 3.61 -25.97
CA ILE A 160 2.96 3.23 -26.08
C ILE A 160 2.71 2.56 -27.41
N PHE A 161 1.97 1.45 -27.38
CA PHE A 161 1.47 0.70 -28.54
C PHE A 161 -0.05 0.64 -28.49
N LEU A 162 -0.67 0.58 -29.65
CA LEU A 162 -2.11 0.44 -29.82
C LEU A 162 -2.41 -0.79 -30.68
N VAL A 163 -3.27 -1.66 -30.21
CA VAL A 163 -3.80 -2.81 -30.96
C VAL A 163 -5.26 -2.57 -31.28
N LYS A 164 -5.64 -2.68 -32.58
CA LYS A 164 -7.00 -2.62 -33.08
C LYS A 164 -7.55 -4.02 -33.30
N LEU A 165 -8.43 -4.47 -32.41
CA LEU A 165 -8.92 -5.86 -32.34
C LEU A 165 -9.79 -6.25 -33.55
N LEU A 166 -10.53 -5.29 -34.10
CA LEU A 166 -11.40 -5.53 -35.27
C LEU A 166 -10.63 -5.74 -36.57
N TYR A 167 -9.33 -5.46 -36.59
CA TYR A 167 -8.49 -5.53 -37.78
C TYR A 167 -7.38 -6.57 -37.62
N GLY A 168 -7.73 -7.75 -37.13
CA GLY A 168 -6.78 -8.86 -36.94
C GLY A 168 -5.68 -8.55 -35.96
N ASN A 169 -6.01 -7.85 -34.86
CA ASN A 169 -5.09 -7.44 -33.81
C ASN A 169 -3.90 -6.61 -34.36
N SER A 170 -4.18 -5.71 -35.31
CA SER A 170 -3.15 -4.86 -35.90
C SER A 170 -2.52 -3.94 -34.86
N GLU A 171 -1.20 -4.07 -34.67
CA GLU A 171 -0.41 -3.28 -33.71
C GLU A 171 0.24 -2.08 -34.39
N SER A 172 0.22 -0.93 -33.74
CA SER A 172 0.94 0.27 -34.15
C SER A 172 1.64 0.90 -32.94
N GLN A 173 2.87 1.40 -33.15
CA GLN A 173 3.62 2.15 -32.16
C GLN A 173 3.17 3.62 -32.19
N ILE A 174 2.87 4.18 -30.99
CA ILE A 174 2.35 5.54 -30.82
C ILE A 174 3.47 6.53 -30.47
N THR A 175 4.41 6.12 -29.61
CA THR A 175 5.55 6.93 -29.19
C THR A 175 6.85 6.23 -29.56
N GLU A 176 7.91 7.00 -29.83
CA GLU A 176 9.21 6.46 -30.31
C GLU A 176 10.40 6.92 -29.45
N ASP A 177 10.20 7.90 -28.58
CA ASP A 177 11.26 8.50 -27.76
C ASP A 177 11.51 7.81 -26.43
N GLY A 178 10.75 6.75 -26.13
CA GLY A 178 10.89 5.95 -24.91
C GLY A 178 12.24 5.25 -24.86
N LYS A 179 12.95 5.42 -23.74
CA LYS A 179 14.28 4.83 -23.50
C LYS A 179 14.51 4.67 -22.02
N GLN A 180 15.04 3.51 -21.64
CA GLN A 180 15.36 3.20 -20.24
C GLN A 180 16.30 4.25 -19.64
N ASN A 181 16.02 4.67 -18.40
CA ASN A 181 16.74 5.71 -17.67
C ASN A 181 16.79 7.08 -18.39
N SER A 182 15.82 7.36 -19.25
CA SER A 182 15.76 8.60 -20.01
C SER A 182 14.30 9.10 -20.18
N VAL A 183 13.48 8.38 -20.96
CA VAL A 183 12.09 8.81 -21.22
C VAL A 183 11.14 7.62 -21.04
N LEU A 184 10.04 7.88 -20.33
CA LEU A 184 8.94 6.94 -20.18
C LEU A 184 7.64 7.58 -20.71
N ASN A 185 6.88 6.82 -21.48
CA ASN A 185 5.59 7.23 -22.01
C ASN A 185 4.49 6.30 -21.48
N GLY A 186 3.49 6.85 -20.78
CA GLY A 186 2.33 6.11 -20.32
C GLY A 186 2.54 5.21 -19.10
N ILE A 187 3.73 5.23 -18.51
CA ILE A 187 4.07 4.61 -17.23
C ILE A 187 4.86 5.60 -16.39
N PRO A 188 4.71 5.59 -15.05
CA PRO A 188 5.47 6.49 -14.17
C PRO A 188 6.94 6.07 -14.04
N ASP A 189 7.78 7.00 -13.58
CA ASP A 189 9.12 6.67 -13.08
C ASP A 189 9.04 6.00 -11.69
N TRP A 190 10.19 5.57 -11.16
CA TRP A 190 10.26 4.85 -9.90
C TRP A 190 9.60 5.62 -8.75
N VAL A 191 9.92 6.91 -8.59
CA VAL A 191 9.45 7.70 -7.44
C VAL A 191 7.95 8.01 -7.50
N TYR A 192 7.39 8.22 -8.70
CA TYR A 192 5.94 8.39 -8.86
C TYR A 192 5.18 7.09 -8.59
N GLU A 193 5.71 5.95 -9.05
CA GLU A 193 5.11 4.65 -8.78
C GLU A 193 5.09 4.36 -7.28
N GLU A 194 6.23 4.54 -6.60
CA GLU A 194 6.36 4.25 -5.17
C GLU A 194 5.51 5.16 -4.32
N GLU A 195 5.54 6.48 -4.56
CA GLU A 195 5.00 7.47 -3.63
C GLU A 195 3.61 8.01 -3.99
N PHE A 196 3.19 7.88 -5.24
CA PHE A 196 1.82 8.18 -5.66
C PHE A 196 0.99 6.93 -5.97
N GLY A 197 1.57 5.74 -5.88
CA GLY A 197 0.87 4.46 -5.86
C GLY A 197 0.17 4.10 -7.16
N PHE A 198 0.79 4.30 -8.33
CA PHE A 198 0.23 3.90 -9.61
C PHE A 198 1.30 3.41 -10.59
N ASP A 199 0.91 2.58 -11.54
CA ASP A 199 1.78 2.00 -12.57
C ASP A 199 1.35 2.34 -14.00
N ARG A 200 0.14 2.89 -14.18
CA ARG A 200 -0.41 3.29 -15.48
C ARG A 200 -0.64 4.80 -15.56
N ALA A 201 -0.01 5.44 -16.53
CA ALA A 201 -0.12 6.86 -16.81
C ALA A 201 -0.69 7.12 -18.21
N LEU A 202 -1.66 6.32 -18.66
CA LEU A 202 -2.35 6.48 -19.94
C LEU A 202 -3.85 6.17 -19.79
N GLU A 203 -4.68 6.86 -20.57
CA GLU A 203 -6.15 6.78 -20.54
C GLU A 203 -6.74 6.95 -21.95
N PHE A 204 -7.79 6.19 -22.29
CA PHE A 204 -8.61 6.44 -23.47
C PHE A 204 -9.68 7.50 -23.19
N SER A 205 -9.99 8.32 -24.19
CA SER A 205 -11.18 9.20 -24.13
C SER A 205 -12.47 8.38 -24.19
N ALA A 206 -13.56 8.94 -23.61
CA ALA A 206 -14.86 8.27 -23.56
C ALA A 206 -15.46 7.93 -24.95
N ASP A 207 -15.05 8.66 -25.97
CA ASP A 207 -15.46 8.44 -27.38
C ASP A 207 -14.50 7.55 -28.19
N ASN A 208 -13.50 6.95 -27.54
CA ASN A 208 -12.50 6.06 -28.16
C ASN A 208 -11.60 6.72 -29.24
N THR A 209 -11.54 8.04 -29.29
CA THR A 209 -10.81 8.74 -30.34
C THR A 209 -9.43 9.21 -29.96
N LEU A 210 -9.14 9.32 -28.66
CA LEU A 210 -7.89 9.84 -28.12
C LEU A 210 -7.28 8.90 -27.07
N ILE A 211 -5.94 8.94 -26.99
CA ILE A 211 -5.17 8.42 -25.87
C ILE A 211 -4.46 9.59 -25.20
N ALA A 212 -4.75 9.83 -23.92
CA ALA A 212 -3.99 10.77 -23.10
C ALA A 212 -2.93 10.00 -22.30
N PHE A 213 -1.75 10.59 -22.12
CA PHE A 213 -0.68 9.98 -21.34
C PHE A 213 0.23 11.02 -20.70
N ILE A 214 0.89 10.63 -19.63
CA ILE A 214 1.97 11.41 -19.04
C ILE A 214 3.29 10.92 -19.63
N ARG A 215 4.11 11.86 -20.07
CA ARG A 215 5.50 11.64 -20.49
C ARG A 215 6.41 12.10 -19.36
N PHE A 216 7.31 11.22 -18.96
CA PHE A 216 8.33 11.47 -17.94
C PHE A 216 9.69 11.54 -18.61
N ASP A 217 10.39 12.66 -18.44
CA ASP A 217 11.78 12.80 -18.84
C ASP A 217 12.65 12.75 -17.56
N GLU A 218 13.23 11.58 -17.32
CA GLU A 218 14.08 11.32 -16.15
C GLU A 218 15.58 11.46 -16.46
N SER A 219 15.93 12.03 -17.60
CA SER A 219 17.34 12.14 -18.03
C SER A 219 18.22 12.90 -17.04
N GLU A 220 17.67 13.94 -16.39
CA GLU A 220 18.38 14.74 -15.37
C GLU A 220 18.26 14.16 -13.95
N VAL A 221 17.43 13.15 -13.73
CA VAL A 221 17.32 12.49 -12.41
C VAL A 221 18.58 11.71 -12.13
N PRO A 222 19.18 11.84 -10.93
CA PRO A 222 20.36 11.06 -10.57
C PRO A 222 20.07 9.56 -10.57
N SER A 223 21.08 8.78 -10.95
CA SER A 223 21.02 7.32 -10.90
C SER A 223 21.54 6.79 -9.57
N TYR A 224 20.97 5.69 -9.12
CA TYR A 224 21.49 4.88 -8.02
C TYR A 224 21.79 3.48 -8.54
N SER A 225 22.89 2.88 -8.04
CA SER A 225 23.32 1.54 -8.42
C SER A 225 23.63 0.72 -7.18
N PHE A 226 23.34 -0.57 -7.25
CA PHE A 226 23.79 -1.55 -6.26
C PHE A 226 24.29 -2.83 -6.93
N PRO A 227 25.24 -3.56 -6.29
CA PRO A 227 25.73 -4.82 -6.81
C PRO A 227 24.66 -5.92 -6.71
N VAL A 228 24.63 -6.80 -7.71
CA VAL A 228 23.81 -8.01 -7.72
C VAL A 228 24.74 -9.22 -7.84
N PHE A 229 24.58 -10.17 -6.95
CA PHE A 229 25.39 -11.38 -6.86
C PHE A 229 24.65 -12.59 -7.42
N ALA A 230 25.35 -13.69 -7.64
CA ALA A 230 24.71 -14.93 -8.07
C ALA A 230 23.58 -15.39 -7.13
N GLY A 231 23.74 -15.22 -5.82
CA GLY A 231 22.73 -15.60 -4.84
C GLY A 231 22.42 -17.10 -4.83
N GLN A 232 21.31 -17.46 -4.16
CA GLN A 232 20.87 -18.85 -4.07
C GLN A 232 19.36 -19.04 -4.29
N ALA A 233 18.52 -18.07 -3.91
CA ALA A 233 17.08 -18.20 -4.02
C ALA A 233 16.41 -16.88 -4.49
N PRO A 234 16.33 -16.64 -5.81
CA PRO A 234 16.84 -17.48 -6.90
C PRO A 234 18.35 -17.34 -7.11
N ARG A 235 18.95 -18.33 -7.78
CA ARG A 235 20.33 -18.26 -8.25
C ARG A 235 20.39 -17.65 -9.66
N ILE A 236 21.33 -16.74 -9.87
CA ILE A 236 21.58 -16.08 -11.15
C ILE A 236 22.92 -16.59 -11.68
N ASP A 237 22.89 -17.67 -12.47
CA ASP A 237 24.10 -18.35 -12.93
C ASP A 237 25.01 -17.48 -13.80
N ALA A 238 24.46 -16.49 -14.50
CA ALA A 238 25.23 -15.53 -15.27
C ALA A 238 26.21 -14.69 -14.41
N LEU A 239 25.96 -14.59 -13.10
CA LEU A 239 26.77 -13.82 -12.16
C LEU A 239 27.63 -14.69 -11.25
N LYS A 240 27.90 -15.97 -11.63
CA LYS A 240 28.59 -16.93 -10.78
C LYS A 240 30.06 -16.54 -10.46
N ASP A 241 30.74 -15.85 -11.35
CA ASP A 241 32.16 -15.49 -11.24
C ASP A 241 32.36 -14.01 -10.89
N TYR A 242 31.54 -13.13 -11.45
CA TYR A 242 31.59 -11.68 -11.20
C TYR A 242 30.22 -11.15 -10.90
N PRO A 243 30.09 -10.22 -9.94
CA PRO A 243 28.81 -9.57 -9.65
C PRO A 243 28.36 -8.71 -10.83
N GLY A 244 27.05 -8.57 -10.98
CA GLY A 244 26.43 -7.57 -11.83
C GLY A 244 26.12 -6.29 -11.07
N GLU A 245 25.50 -5.35 -11.77
CA GLU A 245 25.04 -4.07 -11.21
C GLU A 245 23.61 -3.80 -11.69
N TYR A 246 22.76 -3.32 -10.78
CA TYR A 246 21.45 -2.80 -11.12
C TYR A 246 21.47 -1.28 -10.96
N THR A 247 21.12 -0.55 -12.04
CA THR A 247 21.14 0.91 -12.10
C THR A 247 19.78 1.43 -12.52
N TYR A 248 19.22 2.40 -11.78
CA TYR A 248 17.94 3.03 -12.06
C TYR A 248 17.94 4.47 -11.58
N LYS A 249 16.95 5.25 -12.01
CA LYS A 249 16.77 6.65 -11.63
C LYS A 249 16.07 6.73 -10.27
N TYR A 250 16.71 7.46 -9.34
CA TYR A 250 16.19 7.66 -7.99
C TYR A 250 16.54 9.05 -7.50
N PRO A 251 15.57 9.97 -7.44
CA PRO A 251 15.82 11.32 -6.98
C PRO A 251 15.83 11.37 -5.45
N LYS A 252 16.97 11.68 -4.85
CA LYS A 252 17.06 11.93 -3.39
C LYS A 252 16.59 13.35 -3.07
N ALA A 253 16.16 13.58 -1.83
CA ALA A 253 15.67 14.87 -1.36
C ALA A 253 16.58 16.03 -1.78
N GLY A 254 16.00 17.06 -2.40
CA GLY A 254 16.71 18.23 -2.93
C GLY A 254 17.25 18.08 -4.35
N TYR A 255 17.24 16.87 -4.92
CA TYR A 255 17.70 16.63 -6.29
C TYR A 255 16.57 16.79 -7.32
N PRO A 256 16.90 16.92 -8.63
CA PRO A 256 15.89 17.02 -9.67
C PRO A 256 14.98 15.81 -9.75
N ASN A 257 13.68 16.04 -9.97
CA ASN A 257 12.70 15.06 -10.39
C ASN A 257 12.60 15.00 -11.91
N SER A 258 11.87 14.00 -12.42
CA SER A 258 11.50 13.95 -13.84
C SER A 258 10.75 15.20 -14.25
N LYS A 259 11.03 15.69 -15.47
CA LYS A 259 10.20 16.70 -16.14
C LYS A 259 8.99 15.98 -16.71
N VAL A 260 7.80 16.47 -16.38
CA VAL A 260 6.55 15.79 -16.73
C VAL A 260 5.66 16.67 -17.58
N GLU A 261 4.99 16.07 -18.54
CA GLU A 261 3.99 16.73 -19.38
C GLU A 261 2.86 15.78 -19.77
N VAL A 262 1.67 16.32 -19.97
CA VAL A 262 0.53 15.54 -20.45
C VAL A 262 0.42 15.71 -21.96
N ARG A 263 0.33 14.60 -22.66
CA ARG A 263 0.13 14.54 -24.11
C ARG A 263 -1.15 13.81 -24.47
N THR A 264 -1.73 14.16 -25.60
CA THR A 264 -2.86 13.43 -26.22
C THR A 264 -2.50 13.04 -27.64
N TYR A 265 -2.83 11.80 -27.99
CA TYR A 265 -2.67 11.24 -29.32
C TYR A 265 -4.05 11.03 -29.95
N ASP A 266 -4.28 11.59 -31.13
CA ASP A 266 -5.50 11.40 -31.92
C ASP A 266 -5.34 10.16 -32.80
N ILE A 267 -6.17 9.13 -32.53
CA ILE A 267 -6.05 7.80 -33.16
C ILE A 267 -6.35 7.85 -34.68
N LYS A 268 -7.15 8.79 -35.13
CA LYS A 268 -7.52 8.92 -36.55
C LYS A 268 -6.51 9.73 -37.34
N SER A 269 -6.10 10.86 -36.81
CA SER A 269 -5.17 11.78 -37.50
C SER A 269 -3.70 11.48 -37.25
N HIS A 270 -3.38 10.62 -36.27
CA HIS A 270 -2.02 10.31 -35.80
C HIS A 270 -1.24 11.53 -35.29
N VAL A 271 -1.95 12.54 -34.77
CA VAL A 271 -1.36 13.78 -34.26
C VAL A 271 -1.24 13.72 -32.74
N THR A 272 -0.04 13.95 -32.23
CA THR A 272 0.22 14.12 -30.78
C THR A 272 0.22 15.61 -30.43
N ARG A 273 -0.44 15.97 -29.33
CA ARG A 273 -0.50 17.35 -28.80
C ARG A 273 -0.05 17.36 -27.34
N THR A 274 0.66 18.41 -26.94
CA THR A 274 1.02 18.64 -25.54
C THR A 274 0.03 19.61 -24.91
N MET A 275 -0.50 19.27 -23.72
CA MET A 275 -1.42 20.14 -23.00
C MET A 275 -0.70 21.38 -22.50
N LYS A 276 -1.35 22.55 -22.62
CA LYS A 276 -0.86 23.84 -22.09
C LYS A 276 -1.17 23.95 -20.60
N LEU A 277 -0.60 23.03 -19.83
CA LEU A 277 -0.80 22.95 -18.39
C LEU A 277 0.07 24.00 -17.69
N PRO A 278 -0.50 24.88 -16.83
CA PRO A 278 0.26 25.84 -16.05
C PRO A 278 0.88 25.15 -14.81
N LEU A 279 1.77 24.18 -15.06
CA LEU A 279 2.50 23.45 -14.03
C LEU A 279 3.78 24.24 -13.66
N ASP A 280 4.08 24.30 -12.35
CA ASP A 280 5.37 24.76 -11.87
C ASP A 280 6.50 23.90 -12.47
N ALA A 281 7.68 24.49 -12.72
CA ALA A 281 8.77 23.78 -13.42
C ALA A 281 9.21 22.49 -12.75
N ASP A 282 9.02 22.38 -11.44
CA ASP A 282 9.32 21.23 -10.58
C ASP A 282 8.08 20.61 -9.93
N GLY A 283 6.89 20.91 -10.49
CA GLY A 283 5.61 20.34 -10.04
C GLY A 283 5.40 18.90 -10.45
N TYR A 284 4.41 18.28 -9.84
CA TYR A 284 4.05 16.88 -10.06
C TYR A 284 2.71 16.74 -10.78
N ILE A 285 2.54 15.66 -11.54
CA ILE A 285 1.27 15.23 -12.15
C ILE A 285 0.96 13.81 -11.65
N PRO A 286 0.41 13.66 -10.42
CA PRO A 286 0.19 12.34 -9.84
C PRO A 286 -0.90 11.51 -10.51
N ARG A 287 -1.85 12.11 -11.23
CA ARG A 287 -2.94 11.39 -11.95
C ARG A 287 -3.45 12.19 -13.14
N ILE A 288 -3.89 11.45 -14.15
CA ILE A 288 -4.79 11.93 -15.20
C ILE A 288 -5.99 10.98 -15.28
N ARG A 289 -7.16 11.48 -15.63
CA ARG A 289 -8.39 10.70 -15.87
C ARG A 289 -9.24 11.38 -16.94
N PHE A 290 -9.72 10.63 -17.90
CA PHE A 290 -10.83 11.14 -18.70
C PHE A 290 -12.12 11.14 -17.87
N THR A 291 -12.88 12.22 -17.98
CA THR A 291 -14.23 12.28 -17.42
C THR A 291 -15.21 11.52 -18.34
N LYS A 292 -16.49 11.51 -18.00
CA LYS A 292 -17.53 10.96 -18.89
C LYS A 292 -17.70 11.79 -20.19
N ASP A 293 -17.18 13.01 -20.21
CA ASP A 293 -17.12 13.88 -21.39
C ASP A 293 -15.73 13.75 -22.05
N ALA A 294 -15.70 13.26 -23.29
CA ALA A 294 -14.47 13.07 -24.07
C ALA A 294 -13.66 14.35 -24.29
N ASN A 295 -14.29 15.54 -24.14
CA ASN A 295 -13.64 16.84 -24.25
C ASN A 295 -13.07 17.36 -22.92
N LYS A 296 -13.14 16.56 -21.84
CA LYS A 296 -12.63 16.93 -20.52
C LYS A 296 -11.69 15.87 -19.98
N LEU A 297 -10.40 16.14 -20.12
CA LEU A 297 -9.35 15.39 -19.45
C LEU A 297 -9.05 16.03 -18.10
N ALA A 298 -9.30 15.32 -17.02
CA ALA A 298 -8.92 15.76 -15.68
C ALA A 298 -7.41 15.53 -15.47
N ILE A 299 -6.70 16.58 -15.09
CA ILE A 299 -5.28 16.56 -14.77
C ILE A 299 -5.14 17.03 -13.32
N MET A 300 -4.57 16.18 -12.47
CA MET A 300 -4.30 16.47 -11.06
C MET A 300 -2.83 16.86 -10.92
N THR A 301 -2.57 17.97 -10.24
CA THR A 301 -1.21 18.47 -10.04
C THR A 301 -0.93 18.78 -8.58
N LEU A 302 0.34 18.68 -8.21
CA LEU A 302 0.88 19.19 -6.94
C LEU A 302 2.06 20.11 -7.23
N ASN A 303 2.24 21.15 -6.44
CA ASN A 303 3.53 21.85 -6.39
C ASN A 303 4.58 20.97 -5.69
N ARG A 304 5.85 21.35 -5.75
CA ARG A 304 6.93 20.54 -5.14
C ARG A 304 6.79 20.39 -3.62
N HIS A 305 6.31 21.38 -2.90
CA HIS A 305 6.02 21.29 -1.48
C HIS A 305 4.84 20.37 -1.15
N GLN A 306 4.05 19.97 -2.16
CA GLN A 306 2.85 19.14 -2.01
C GLN A 306 1.82 19.72 -1.03
N ASP A 307 1.81 21.04 -0.89
CA ASP A 307 0.86 21.78 -0.05
C ASP A 307 -0.25 22.48 -0.87
N ARG A 308 -0.16 22.42 -2.21
CA ARG A 308 -1.17 22.92 -3.15
C ARG A 308 -1.52 21.85 -4.18
N PHE A 309 -2.76 21.43 -4.15
CA PHE A 309 -3.38 20.55 -5.13
C PHE A 309 -4.24 21.35 -6.09
N ASP A 310 -4.07 21.15 -7.38
CA ASP A 310 -4.89 21.74 -8.42
C ASP A 310 -5.52 20.66 -9.30
N LEU A 311 -6.81 20.77 -9.56
CA LEU A 311 -7.54 19.97 -10.54
C LEU A 311 -7.82 20.83 -11.76
N TYR A 312 -7.29 20.42 -12.91
CA TYR A 312 -7.57 21.05 -14.20
C TYR A 312 -8.49 20.17 -15.04
N PHE A 313 -9.39 20.79 -15.81
CA PHE A 313 -10.00 20.17 -16.98
C PHE A 313 -9.33 20.71 -18.23
N ALA A 314 -8.70 19.82 -18.99
CA ALA A 314 -8.06 20.11 -20.25
C ALA A 314 -8.97 19.71 -21.41
N ASP A 315 -9.10 20.56 -22.40
CA ASP A 315 -9.64 20.17 -23.71
C ASP A 315 -8.51 19.45 -24.47
N PRO A 316 -8.64 18.15 -24.73
CA PRO A 316 -7.54 17.35 -25.29
C PRO A 316 -7.23 17.67 -26.75
N ARG A 317 -8.09 18.45 -27.46
CA ARG A 317 -7.91 18.85 -28.85
C ARG A 317 -7.36 20.26 -28.97
N SER A 318 -7.90 21.23 -28.24
CA SER A 318 -7.39 22.61 -28.22
C SER A 318 -6.18 22.79 -27.32
N THR A 319 -5.90 21.81 -26.44
CA THR A 319 -4.82 21.79 -25.45
C THR A 319 -4.95 22.76 -24.27
N LEU A 320 -6.04 23.53 -24.22
CA LEU A 320 -6.29 24.52 -23.18
C LEU A 320 -6.69 23.83 -21.87
N CYS A 321 -6.11 24.27 -20.77
CA CYS A 321 -6.38 23.77 -19.42
C CYS A 321 -7.09 24.84 -18.59
N LYS A 322 -8.19 24.48 -17.94
CA LYS A 322 -8.95 25.35 -17.04
C LYS A 322 -8.83 24.81 -15.61
N LEU A 323 -8.41 25.68 -14.69
CA LEU A 323 -8.43 25.35 -13.26
C LEU A 323 -9.88 25.23 -12.78
N MET A 324 -10.21 24.06 -12.21
CA MET A 324 -11.55 23.76 -11.69
C MET A 324 -11.60 23.84 -10.18
N LEU A 325 -10.54 23.45 -9.50
CA LEU A 325 -10.48 23.36 -8.06
C LEU A 325 -9.04 23.53 -7.60
N ARG A 326 -8.86 24.26 -6.49
CA ARG A 326 -7.61 24.30 -5.72
C ARG A 326 -7.89 23.92 -4.28
N ASP A 327 -7.05 23.06 -3.73
CA ASP A 327 -7.02 22.75 -2.31
C ASP A 327 -5.61 23.03 -1.76
N GLU A 328 -5.54 23.64 -0.59
CA GLU A 328 -4.27 24.04 0.01
C GLU A 328 -4.22 23.58 1.46
N SER A 329 -3.01 23.25 1.93
CA SER A 329 -2.75 22.87 3.31
C SER A 329 -1.59 23.70 3.86
N PRO A 330 -1.63 24.11 5.13
CA PRO A 330 -0.45 24.73 5.76
C PRO A 330 0.71 23.73 5.97
N TYR A 331 0.47 22.45 5.68
CA TYR A 331 1.43 21.36 5.83
C TYR A 331 1.66 20.66 4.48
N TYR A 332 0.86 19.65 4.19
CA TYR A 332 0.91 18.89 2.93
C TYR A 332 -0.45 18.27 2.61
N ILE A 333 -0.68 17.98 1.34
CA ILE A 333 -1.84 17.24 0.85
C ILE A 333 -1.50 15.74 0.87
N LYS A 334 -2.42 14.91 1.35
CA LYS A 334 -2.24 13.45 1.38
C LYS A 334 -2.50 12.84 0.00
N GLU A 335 -1.72 11.83 -0.35
CA GLU A 335 -1.80 11.14 -1.64
C GLU A 335 -3.12 10.37 -1.86
N ASN A 336 -3.84 10.01 -0.79
CA ASN A 336 -5.12 9.31 -0.90
C ASN A 336 -6.22 10.13 -1.62
N ILE A 337 -6.02 11.43 -1.78
CA ILE A 337 -6.96 12.29 -2.52
C ILE A 337 -7.14 11.84 -3.97
N PHE A 338 -6.08 11.40 -4.64
CA PHE A 338 -6.09 11.15 -6.08
C PHE A 338 -7.05 10.03 -6.49
N ASP A 339 -7.12 8.96 -5.72
CA ASP A 339 -7.95 7.78 -6.03
C ASP A 339 -9.38 7.92 -5.50
N ASN A 340 -9.65 8.94 -4.66
CA ASN A 340 -10.97 9.26 -4.16
C ASN A 340 -11.69 10.36 -4.96
N ILE A 341 -11.06 10.88 -6.03
CA ILE A 341 -11.74 11.72 -7.00
C ILE A 341 -12.37 10.82 -8.05
N GLN A 342 -13.71 10.75 -8.04
CA GLN A 342 -14.51 9.97 -8.97
C GLN A 342 -15.40 10.92 -9.78
N PHE A 343 -15.43 10.72 -11.12
CA PHE A 343 -16.19 11.57 -12.06
C PHE A 343 -17.50 10.89 -12.46
N TYR A 344 -18.58 11.65 -12.35
CA TYR A 344 -19.94 11.32 -12.80
C TYR A 344 -20.33 12.29 -13.92
N PRO A 345 -21.46 12.09 -14.64
CA PRO A 345 -21.84 12.99 -15.72
C PRO A 345 -21.92 14.47 -15.32
N GLU A 346 -22.50 14.75 -14.15
CA GLU A 346 -22.74 16.12 -13.68
C GLU A 346 -21.89 16.54 -12.48
N TYR A 347 -21.18 15.58 -11.84
CA TYR A 347 -20.52 15.77 -10.55
C TYR A 347 -19.18 15.08 -10.46
N PHE A 348 -18.39 15.49 -9.46
CA PHE A 348 -17.23 14.73 -8.99
C PHE A 348 -17.07 14.80 -7.48
N SER A 349 -16.45 13.77 -6.92
CA SER A 349 -16.13 13.68 -5.49
C SER A 349 -14.72 14.18 -5.20
N MET A 350 -14.46 14.57 -3.95
CA MET A 350 -13.14 14.86 -3.44
C MET A 350 -13.08 14.60 -1.94
N LEU A 351 -12.01 14.00 -1.44
CA LEU A 351 -11.66 14.02 -0.02
C LEU A 351 -10.74 15.23 0.24
N SER A 352 -10.97 15.93 1.35
CA SER A 352 -10.12 17.06 1.75
C SER A 352 -10.06 17.17 3.27
N GLU A 353 -8.91 17.58 3.79
CA GLU A 353 -8.66 17.83 5.22
C GLU A 353 -8.81 19.32 5.60
N ARG A 354 -9.34 20.17 4.71
CA ARG A 354 -9.48 21.63 4.89
C ARG A 354 -10.14 22.07 6.19
N ASP A 355 -10.90 21.17 6.81
CA ASP A 355 -11.58 21.40 8.09
C ASP A 355 -10.95 20.62 9.26
N GLY A 356 -9.68 20.16 9.09
CA GLY A 356 -8.90 19.46 10.11
C GLY A 356 -9.10 17.94 10.17
N TYR A 357 -10.07 17.40 9.43
CA TYR A 357 -10.32 15.97 9.25
C TYR A 357 -10.66 15.67 7.81
N SER A 358 -10.31 14.48 7.32
CA SER A 358 -10.65 14.06 5.97
C SER A 358 -12.15 13.85 5.82
N HIS A 359 -12.79 14.68 4.98
CA HIS A 359 -14.22 14.63 4.69
C HIS A 359 -14.50 14.59 3.20
N LEU A 360 -15.69 14.07 2.84
CA LEU A 360 -16.19 13.97 1.47
C LEU A 360 -16.88 15.27 1.05
N TYR A 361 -16.40 15.83 -0.04
CA TYR A 361 -16.96 17.01 -0.71
C TYR A 361 -17.49 16.64 -2.09
N TRP A 362 -18.60 17.26 -2.49
CA TRP A 362 -19.28 16.99 -3.74
C TRP A 362 -19.34 18.24 -4.58
N TYR A 363 -18.81 18.17 -5.79
CA TYR A 363 -18.68 19.30 -6.71
C TYR A 363 -19.44 19.05 -8.00
N SER A 364 -19.97 20.13 -8.62
CA SER A 364 -20.44 20.09 -10.01
C SER A 364 -19.25 19.98 -10.98
N MET A 365 -19.51 19.48 -12.20
CA MET A 365 -18.50 19.47 -13.26
C MET A 365 -18.08 20.89 -13.72
N GLY A 366 -18.73 21.93 -13.22
CA GLY A 366 -18.32 23.33 -13.36
C GLY A 366 -17.29 23.79 -12.31
N GLY A 367 -16.97 22.96 -11.31
CA GLY A 367 -16.03 23.28 -10.24
C GLY A 367 -16.68 23.96 -9.02
N ASN A 368 -18.01 24.07 -8.97
CA ASN A 368 -18.70 24.65 -7.83
C ASN A 368 -18.96 23.62 -6.74
N LEU A 369 -18.65 23.95 -5.49
CA LEU A 369 -18.99 23.11 -4.35
C LEU A 369 -20.52 23.04 -4.19
N ILE A 370 -21.07 21.83 -4.29
CA ILE A 370 -22.50 21.57 -4.09
C ILE A 370 -22.78 21.35 -2.60
N LYS A 371 -21.99 20.47 -1.95
CA LYS A 371 -22.13 20.21 -0.50
C LYS A 371 -20.90 19.53 0.07
N LYS A 372 -20.70 19.72 1.38
CA LYS A 372 -19.89 18.86 2.22
C LYS A 372 -20.79 17.68 2.66
N VAL A 373 -20.43 16.47 2.23
CA VAL A 373 -21.28 15.27 2.44
C VAL A 373 -21.15 14.74 3.85
N THR A 374 -19.93 14.74 4.42
CA THR A 374 -19.64 14.25 5.75
C THR A 374 -19.11 15.37 6.65
N ASN A 375 -19.34 15.29 7.95
CA ASN A 375 -18.89 16.27 8.93
C ASN A 375 -18.71 15.63 10.32
N GLY A 376 -17.72 16.08 11.08
CA GLY A 376 -17.46 15.61 12.43
C GLY A 376 -15.98 15.51 12.76
N LYS A 377 -15.66 15.06 13.98
CA LYS A 377 -14.28 14.81 14.43
C LYS A 377 -13.87 13.36 14.13
N PHE A 378 -13.87 13.02 12.86
CA PHE A 378 -13.48 11.70 12.35
C PHE A 378 -12.98 11.82 10.90
N GLU A 379 -12.36 10.79 10.40
CA GLU A 379 -11.84 10.73 9.04
C GLU A 379 -12.67 9.79 8.17
N VAL A 380 -13.09 10.26 7.02
CA VAL A 380 -13.48 9.42 5.89
C VAL A 380 -12.20 8.77 5.36
N LYS A 381 -12.17 7.45 5.29
CA LYS A 381 -11.01 6.69 4.82
C LYS A 381 -11.06 6.46 3.31
N ASP A 382 -12.22 6.01 2.83
CA ASP A 382 -12.44 5.71 1.41
C ASP A 382 -13.81 6.23 0.97
N PHE A 383 -13.88 6.85 -0.20
CA PHE A 383 -15.13 7.07 -0.91
C PHE A 383 -15.39 5.89 -1.84
N LEU A 384 -16.44 5.13 -1.57
CA LEU A 384 -16.75 3.88 -2.25
C LEU A 384 -17.56 4.10 -3.54
N GLY A 385 -18.37 5.15 -3.59
CA GLY A 385 -19.15 5.51 -4.76
C GLY A 385 -20.45 6.26 -4.45
N TYR A 386 -21.06 6.73 -5.51
CA TYR A 386 -22.36 7.40 -5.50
C TYR A 386 -23.34 6.61 -6.36
N ASP A 387 -24.48 6.27 -5.80
CA ASP A 387 -25.57 5.64 -6.53
C ASP A 387 -26.41 6.72 -7.21
N GLU A 388 -26.32 6.79 -8.54
CA GLU A 388 -27.03 7.78 -9.36
C GLU A 388 -28.55 7.54 -9.39
N GLU A 389 -29.04 6.32 -9.10
CA GLU A 389 -30.46 5.98 -9.10
C GLU A 389 -31.17 6.55 -7.88
N ASP A 390 -30.60 6.39 -6.67
CA ASP A 390 -31.22 6.82 -5.42
C ASP A 390 -30.58 8.06 -4.79
N GLY A 391 -29.46 8.51 -5.29
CA GLY A 391 -28.75 9.70 -4.82
C GLY A 391 -27.95 9.48 -3.53
N SER A 392 -27.54 8.26 -3.25
CA SER A 392 -26.83 7.88 -2.04
C SER A 392 -25.33 7.86 -2.21
N PHE A 393 -24.60 8.24 -1.13
CA PHE A 393 -23.16 8.19 -1.02
C PHE A 393 -22.75 7.03 -0.12
N TYR A 394 -21.72 6.28 -0.51
CA TYR A 394 -21.15 5.18 0.27
C TYR A 394 -19.70 5.47 0.59
N TYR A 395 -19.32 5.28 1.84
CA TYR A 395 -17.95 5.56 2.30
C TYR A 395 -17.57 4.70 3.50
N THR A 396 -16.28 4.65 3.81
CA THR A 396 -15.77 4.11 5.07
C THR A 396 -15.24 5.25 5.93
N SER A 397 -15.40 5.13 7.25
CA SER A 397 -14.86 6.08 8.20
C SER A 397 -14.50 5.44 9.53
N ASN A 398 -13.76 6.19 10.35
CA ASN A 398 -13.39 5.81 11.70
C ASN A 398 -14.20 6.56 12.76
N GLU A 399 -15.44 6.98 12.45
CA GLU A 399 -16.24 7.83 13.34
C GLU A 399 -16.62 7.18 14.68
N GLU A 400 -16.61 5.85 14.79
CA GLU A 400 -16.86 5.17 16.07
C GLU A 400 -15.61 5.11 16.96
N SER A 401 -14.45 4.98 16.37
CA SER A 401 -13.17 4.89 17.06
C SER A 401 -12.02 5.06 16.07
N PRO A 402 -10.94 5.75 16.44
CA PRO A 402 -9.71 5.80 15.62
C PRO A 402 -9.14 4.42 15.28
N LEU A 403 -9.46 3.38 16.07
CA LEU A 403 -8.96 2.02 15.91
C LEU A 403 -9.79 1.16 14.95
N ARG A 404 -10.90 1.67 14.44
CA ARG A 404 -11.90 0.92 13.67
C ARG A 404 -12.25 1.60 12.37
N LYS A 405 -12.74 0.81 11.44
CA LYS A 405 -13.26 1.28 10.15
C LYS A 405 -14.62 0.64 9.87
N ALA A 406 -15.65 1.44 9.71
CA ALA A 406 -17.02 1.01 9.44
C ALA A 406 -17.52 1.53 8.09
N VAL A 407 -18.56 0.90 7.56
CA VAL A 407 -19.18 1.23 6.27
C VAL A 407 -20.46 2.00 6.50
N TYR A 408 -20.62 3.11 5.77
CA TYR A 408 -21.76 4.03 5.91
C TYR A 408 -22.39 4.36 4.55
N LYS A 409 -23.69 4.66 4.62
CA LYS A 409 -24.49 5.25 3.56
C LYS A 409 -25.06 6.59 4.02
N ILE A 410 -25.03 7.60 3.16
CA ILE A 410 -25.80 8.85 3.33
C ILE A 410 -26.76 8.95 2.15
N ASP A 411 -28.06 8.98 2.40
CA ASP A 411 -29.07 9.09 1.36
C ASP A 411 -29.23 10.54 0.86
N LYS A 412 -30.02 10.74 -0.20
CA LYS A 412 -30.27 12.05 -0.80
C LYS A 412 -30.89 13.07 0.16
N LYS A 413 -31.52 12.62 1.25
CA LYS A 413 -32.09 13.48 2.30
C LYS A 413 -31.07 13.81 3.40
N GLY A 414 -29.84 13.26 3.31
CA GLY A 414 -28.79 13.44 4.30
C GLY A 414 -28.89 12.50 5.50
N LYS A 415 -29.78 11.48 5.48
CA LYS A 415 -29.85 10.47 6.54
C LYS A 415 -28.65 9.51 6.43
N LYS A 416 -27.86 9.47 7.49
CA LYS A 416 -26.76 8.54 7.64
C LYS A 416 -27.24 7.19 8.19
N THR A 417 -26.75 6.10 7.60
CA THR A 417 -26.99 4.72 8.05
C THR A 417 -25.66 3.97 8.09
N LYS A 418 -25.36 3.33 9.21
CA LYS A 418 -24.24 2.40 9.32
C LYS A 418 -24.64 1.07 8.68
N LEU A 419 -23.85 0.57 7.73
CA LEU A 419 -24.12 -0.68 7.02
C LEU A 419 -23.40 -1.87 7.65
N SER A 420 -22.18 -1.68 8.18
CA SER A 420 -21.42 -2.75 8.84
C SER A 420 -21.99 -3.05 10.23
N GLN A 421 -22.20 -4.35 10.53
CA GLN A 421 -22.88 -4.78 11.74
C GLN A 421 -21.96 -4.87 12.95
N GLN A 422 -20.70 -5.26 12.76
CA GLN A 422 -19.76 -5.55 13.83
C GLN A 422 -18.73 -4.43 14.00
N ALA A 423 -18.29 -4.24 15.24
CA ALA A 423 -17.21 -3.32 15.57
C ALA A 423 -15.84 -3.96 15.28
N GLY A 424 -15.04 -3.29 14.47
CA GLY A 424 -13.74 -3.74 14.02
C GLY A 424 -13.33 -3.05 12.73
N THR A 425 -12.57 -3.72 11.90
CA THR A 425 -12.10 -3.21 10.62
C THR A 425 -12.85 -3.87 9.47
N ASN A 426 -13.56 -3.06 8.70
CA ASN A 426 -14.36 -3.47 7.54
C ASN A 426 -13.72 -2.99 6.25
N THR A 427 -13.65 -3.86 5.24
CA THR A 427 -13.14 -3.54 3.90
C THR A 427 -14.16 -4.01 2.86
N PRO A 428 -15.07 -3.12 2.45
CA PRO A 428 -16.13 -3.45 1.50
C PRO A 428 -15.65 -3.37 0.06
N LEU A 429 -16.20 -4.23 -0.80
CA LEU A 429 -16.10 -4.17 -2.25
C LEU A 429 -17.50 -4.17 -2.85
N PHE A 430 -17.94 -3.03 -3.37
CA PHE A 430 -19.29 -2.88 -3.94
C PHE A 430 -19.40 -3.45 -5.35
N SER A 431 -20.60 -3.97 -5.67
CA SER A 431 -21.01 -4.28 -7.03
C SER A 431 -21.07 -2.99 -7.87
N LYS A 432 -20.98 -3.10 -9.18
CA LYS A 432 -21.06 -1.93 -10.08
C LYS A 432 -22.42 -1.19 -10.01
N SER A 433 -23.48 -1.89 -9.58
CA SER A 433 -24.80 -1.32 -9.35
C SER A 433 -24.97 -0.65 -7.98
N MET A 434 -23.98 -0.71 -7.09
CA MET A 434 -24.04 -0.26 -5.70
C MET A 434 -25.15 -0.95 -4.86
N LYS A 435 -25.79 -2.02 -5.37
CA LYS A 435 -26.87 -2.76 -4.69
C LYS A 435 -26.37 -3.81 -3.71
N TYR A 436 -25.15 -4.30 -3.91
CA TYR A 436 -24.52 -5.34 -3.10
C TYR A 436 -23.09 -4.98 -2.78
N TYR A 437 -22.55 -5.58 -1.70
CA TYR A 437 -21.14 -5.53 -1.43
C TYR A 437 -20.64 -6.79 -0.72
N MET A 438 -19.41 -7.18 -1.04
CA MET A 438 -18.63 -8.15 -0.27
C MET A 438 -17.90 -7.40 0.82
N ASN A 439 -18.07 -7.80 2.08
CA ASN A 439 -17.36 -7.19 3.20
C ASN A 439 -16.35 -8.16 3.79
N LYS A 440 -15.12 -7.72 3.93
CA LYS A 440 -14.07 -8.40 4.69
C LYS A 440 -13.97 -7.72 6.04
N PHE A 441 -14.19 -8.47 7.09
CA PHE A 441 -14.21 -7.98 8.46
C PHE A 441 -13.19 -8.71 9.31
N SER A 442 -12.49 -8.01 10.20
CA SER A 442 -11.77 -8.60 11.32
C SER A 442 -11.78 -7.69 12.55
N SER A 443 -11.50 -8.28 13.71
CA SER A 443 -11.26 -7.59 14.98
C SER A 443 -10.14 -8.31 15.73
N LEU A 444 -9.74 -7.83 16.90
CA LEU A 444 -8.73 -8.54 17.71
C LEU A 444 -9.10 -10.02 17.94
N ASP A 445 -10.39 -10.29 18.15
CA ASP A 445 -10.90 -11.62 18.51
C ASP A 445 -11.43 -12.43 17.31
N THR A 446 -11.59 -11.79 16.16
CA THR A 446 -12.22 -12.40 15.00
C THR A 446 -11.26 -12.42 13.82
N PRO A 447 -10.77 -13.60 13.40
CA PRO A 447 -10.09 -13.77 12.13
C PRO A 447 -10.97 -13.31 10.97
N MET A 448 -10.40 -13.18 9.78
CA MET A 448 -11.12 -12.73 8.58
C MET A 448 -12.49 -13.41 8.44
N LEU A 449 -13.54 -12.60 8.43
CA LEU A 449 -14.91 -12.96 8.14
C LEU A 449 -15.29 -12.32 6.80
N VAL A 450 -15.80 -13.11 5.85
CA VAL A 450 -16.23 -12.58 4.55
C VAL A 450 -17.72 -12.80 4.36
N THR A 451 -18.45 -11.72 4.13
CA THR A 451 -19.91 -11.73 3.94
C THR A 451 -20.32 -11.04 2.65
N LEU A 452 -21.42 -11.48 2.06
CA LEU A 452 -22.16 -10.74 1.04
C LEU A 452 -23.32 -10.03 1.70
N ASN A 453 -23.50 -8.76 1.35
CA ASN A 453 -24.50 -7.89 1.95
C ASN A 453 -25.23 -7.10 0.86
N ASP A 454 -26.48 -6.71 1.14
CA ASP A 454 -27.15 -5.69 0.34
C ASP A 454 -26.81 -4.26 0.80
N ASN A 455 -27.21 -3.27 0.04
CA ASN A 455 -26.93 -1.86 0.31
C ASN A 455 -27.77 -1.24 1.44
N SER A 456 -28.57 -2.04 2.15
CA SER A 456 -29.19 -1.69 3.43
C SER A 456 -28.34 -2.14 4.63
N GLY A 457 -27.29 -2.94 4.39
CA GLY A 457 -26.43 -3.53 5.41
C GLY A 457 -26.89 -4.91 5.87
N LYS A 458 -27.93 -5.49 5.24
CA LYS A 458 -28.37 -6.86 5.56
C LYS A 458 -27.40 -7.88 5.00
N THR A 459 -26.91 -8.78 5.84
CA THR A 459 -26.12 -9.93 5.41
C THR A 459 -26.98 -10.93 4.65
N LEU A 460 -26.59 -11.23 3.42
CA LEU A 460 -27.25 -12.19 2.54
C LEU A 460 -26.63 -13.59 2.65
N LYS A 461 -25.31 -13.65 2.72
CA LYS A 461 -24.52 -14.90 2.80
C LYS A 461 -23.22 -14.66 3.56
N THR A 462 -22.83 -15.63 4.37
CA THR A 462 -21.47 -15.72 4.91
C THR A 462 -20.66 -16.68 4.02
N LEU A 463 -19.51 -16.21 3.51
CA LEU A 463 -18.65 -16.99 2.63
C LEU A 463 -17.49 -17.64 3.37
N ILE A 464 -16.88 -16.93 4.32
CA ILE A 464 -15.74 -17.41 5.11
C ILE A 464 -15.94 -17.05 6.58
N THR A 465 -15.77 -18.03 7.47
CA THR A 465 -15.84 -17.86 8.94
C THR A 465 -14.50 -18.09 9.63
N ASN A 466 -13.54 -18.74 8.95
CA ASN A 466 -12.28 -19.20 9.53
C ASN A 466 -12.42 -20.13 10.74
N ASP A 467 -13.48 -20.94 10.80
CA ASP A 467 -13.71 -21.83 11.92
C ASP A 467 -12.64 -22.94 12.03
N ALA A 468 -12.11 -23.41 10.90
CA ALA A 468 -11.00 -24.36 10.87
C ALA A 468 -9.72 -23.75 11.49
N LEU A 469 -9.42 -22.47 11.22
CA LEU A 469 -8.31 -21.77 11.84
C LEU A 469 -8.53 -21.61 13.34
N LYS A 470 -9.73 -21.23 13.77
CA LYS A 470 -10.08 -21.11 15.20
C LYS A 470 -9.91 -22.44 15.93
N GLN A 471 -10.34 -23.55 15.31
CA GLN A 471 -10.16 -24.88 15.84
C GLN A 471 -8.67 -25.25 15.93
N THR A 472 -7.88 -24.96 14.91
CA THR A 472 -6.43 -25.17 14.92
C THR A 472 -5.79 -24.40 16.09
N LEU A 473 -6.13 -23.11 16.25
CA LEU A 473 -5.59 -22.25 17.28
C LEU A 473 -5.98 -22.65 18.69
N SER A 474 -7.14 -23.29 18.89
CA SER A 474 -7.56 -23.80 20.19
C SER A 474 -6.60 -24.86 20.76
N GLY A 475 -5.82 -25.52 19.89
CA GLY A 475 -4.75 -26.46 20.28
C GLY A 475 -3.42 -25.80 20.66
N TYR A 476 -3.32 -24.47 20.61
CA TYR A 476 -2.10 -23.71 20.91
C TYR A 476 -2.31 -22.73 22.06
N ALA A 477 -1.25 -22.51 22.83
CA ALA A 477 -1.20 -21.46 23.85
C ALA A 477 -0.86 -20.12 23.17
N VAL A 478 -1.89 -19.37 22.77
CA VAL A 478 -1.75 -18.12 21.99
C VAL A 478 -1.95 -16.90 22.90
N PRO A 479 -0.94 -16.03 23.06
CA PRO A 479 -1.11 -14.74 23.73
C PRO A 479 -2.14 -13.87 23.00
N GLN A 480 -3.00 -13.19 23.78
CA GLN A 480 -4.07 -12.36 23.25
C GLN A 480 -3.70 -10.87 23.32
N LYS A 481 -4.11 -10.11 22.30
CA LYS A 481 -4.00 -8.65 22.31
C LYS A 481 -5.12 -8.01 23.10
N GLU A 482 -4.77 -6.96 23.85
CA GLU A 482 -5.71 -6.08 24.51
C GLU A 482 -5.35 -4.60 24.21
N PHE A 483 -6.35 -3.74 24.04
CA PHE A 483 -6.13 -2.31 23.89
C PHE A 483 -5.90 -1.65 25.24
N PHE A 484 -5.07 -0.61 25.23
CA PHE A 484 -4.89 0.28 26.36
C PHE A 484 -4.65 1.71 25.89
N THR A 485 -4.76 2.65 26.79
CA THR A 485 -4.40 4.05 26.57
C THR A 485 -3.63 4.57 27.77
N PHE A 486 -2.74 5.50 27.52
CA PHE A 486 -2.07 6.24 28.59
C PHE A 486 -1.89 7.70 28.18
N GLN A 487 -1.53 8.55 29.11
CA GLN A 487 -1.29 9.96 28.88
C GLN A 487 0.21 10.23 29.08
N THR A 488 0.82 10.90 28.09
CA THR A 488 2.21 11.37 28.16
C THR A 488 2.36 12.48 29.20
N THR A 489 3.58 12.80 29.57
CA THR A 489 3.87 13.87 30.56
C THR A 489 3.42 15.25 30.09
N ASP A 490 3.35 15.48 28.79
CA ASP A 490 2.80 16.70 28.18
C ASP A 490 1.30 16.64 27.85
N GLY A 491 0.59 15.64 28.40
CA GLY A 491 -0.86 15.57 28.40
C GLY A 491 -1.51 14.95 27.16
N VAL A 492 -0.74 14.34 26.28
CA VAL A 492 -1.27 13.70 25.06
C VAL A 492 -1.69 12.26 25.35
N LYS A 493 -2.96 11.93 25.06
CA LYS A 493 -3.48 10.57 25.19
C LYS A 493 -3.05 9.75 23.97
N LEU A 494 -2.39 8.61 24.20
CA LEU A 494 -1.93 7.68 23.16
C LEU A 494 -2.66 6.35 23.27
N ASN A 495 -2.89 5.71 22.10
CA ASN A 495 -3.50 4.39 22.00
C ASN A 495 -2.44 3.33 21.76
N GLY A 496 -2.59 2.19 22.40
CA GLY A 496 -1.73 1.04 22.22
C GLY A 496 -2.46 -0.30 22.27
N TRP A 497 -1.76 -1.34 21.85
CA TRP A 497 -2.13 -2.71 22.17
C TRP A 497 -0.99 -3.40 22.93
N MET A 498 -1.36 -4.39 23.75
CA MET A 498 -0.45 -5.17 24.55
C MET A 498 -0.78 -6.66 24.43
N MET A 499 0.24 -7.50 24.36
CA MET A 499 0.14 -8.95 24.56
C MET A 499 0.95 -9.35 25.79
N LYS A 500 0.33 -10.10 26.69
CA LYS A 500 1.00 -10.69 27.84
C LYS A 500 1.25 -12.18 27.59
N PRO A 501 2.29 -12.78 28.20
CA PRO A 501 2.48 -14.23 28.15
C PRO A 501 1.23 -14.98 28.63
N VAL A 502 0.96 -16.17 28.07
CA VAL A 502 -0.24 -16.96 28.43
C VAL A 502 -0.31 -17.24 29.94
N ASN A 503 0.85 -17.46 30.59
CA ASN A 503 0.95 -17.69 32.01
C ASN A 503 1.31 -16.43 32.82
N PHE A 504 0.80 -15.29 32.37
CA PHE A 504 1.04 -14.00 33.02
C PHE A 504 0.61 -14.03 34.50
N SER A 505 1.47 -13.49 35.35
CA SER A 505 1.19 -13.25 36.78
C SER A 505 1.64 -11.85 37.14
N ALA A 506 0.76 -11.05 37.70
CA ALA A 506 1.07 -9.68 38.14
C ALA A 506 2.13 -9.60 39.26
N SER A 507 2.46 -10.73 39.90
CA SER A 507 3.51 -10.82 40.93
C SER A 507 4.92 -11.05 40.37
N LYS A 508 5.04 -11.32 39.06
CA LYS A 508 6.32 -11.52 38.35
C LYS A 508 6.67 -10.28 37.52
N LYS A 509 7.96 -10.11 37.28
CA LYS A 509 8.48 -9.07 36.39
C LYS A 509 8.87 -9.68 35.06
N TYR A 510 8.43 -9.04 33.95
CA TYR A 510 8.64 -9.50 32.59
C TYR A 510 9.47 -8.49 31.79
N PRO A 511 10.32 -8.95 30.86
CA PRO A 511 10.90 -8.10 29.86
C PRO A 511 9.82 -7.61 28.91
N VAL A 512 10.01 -6.42 28.34
CA VAL A 512 9.10 -5.81 27.36
C VAL A 512 9.79 -5.71 26.00
N LEU A 513 9.08 -6.09 24.95
CA LEU A 513 9.45 -5.81 23.57
C LEU A 513 8.44 -4.83 22.97
N MET A 514 8.88 -3.62 22.66
CA MET A 514 8.08 -2.63 21.97
C MET A 514 8.27 -2.78 20.46
N TYR A 515 7.16 -2.97 19.73
CA TYR A 515 7.07 -2.85 18.29
C TYR A 515 6.49 -1.48 17.91
N GLN A 516 6.99 -0.87 16.86
CA GLN A 516 6.39 0.37 16.34
C GLN A 516 6.77 0.58 14.86
N TYR A 517 5.97 1.37 14.16
CA TYR A 517 6.28 1.93 12.86
C TYR A 517 6.39 3.45 12.93
N SER A 518 5.36 4.12 13.45
CA SER A 518 5.29 5.55 13.75
C SER A 518 5.36 6.51 12.54
N GLY A 519 5.36 5.98 11.31
CA GLY A 519 5.45 6.81 10.10
C GLY A 519 4.25 7.76 9.96
N PRO A 520 4.41 8.91 9.29
CA PRO A 520 3.34 9.88 9.12
C PRO A 520 2.09 9.26 8.50
N GLY A 521 0.94 9.47 9.16
CA GLY A 521 -0.35 8.95 8.70
C GLY A 521 -0.57 7.44 8.85
N SER A 522 0.43 6.68 9.29
CA SER A 522 0.32 5.23 9.50
C SER A 522 -0.42 4.88 10.79
N GLN A 523 -0.98 3.67 10.86
CA GLN A 523 -1.57 3.12 12.09
C GLN A 523 -1.19 1.66 12.25
N GLN A 524 -0.63 1.30 13.42
CA GLN A 524 -0.35 -0.07 13.83
C GLN A 524 -1.32 -0.54 14.92
N VAL A 525 -1.95 0.39 15.60
CA VAL A 525 -2.94 0.11 16.66
C VAL A 525 -4.33 0.17 16.03
N LEU A 526 -4.76 -0.97 15.53
CA LEU A 526 -6.04 -1.17 14.83
C LEU A 526 -6.77 -2.40 15.36
N ASP A 527 -8.10 -2.36 15.33
CA ASP A 527 -8.96 -3.49 15.70
C ASP A 527 -9.00 -4.51 14.54
N THR A 528 -7.90 -5.25 14.40
CA THR A 528 -7.69 -6.28 13.38
C THR A 528 -7.06 -7.52 14.00
N TRP A 529 -7.40 -8.68 13.44
CA TRP A 529 -6.82 -9.95 13.85
C TRP A 529 -5.43 -10.17 13.22
N GLY A 530 -4.55 -10.85 13.95
CA GLY A 530 -3.28 -11.30 13.40
C GLY A 530 -2.46 -12.08 14.40
N ILE A 531 -1.76 -13.10 13.89
CA ILE A 531 -0.70 -13.83 14.58
C ILE A 531 0.59 -13.56 13.84
N SER A 532 1.57 -13.02 14.52
CA SER A 532 2.82 -12.54 13.97
C SER A 532 4.02 -13.00 14.80
N TRP A 533 5.21 -12.56 14.43
CA TRP A 533 6.42 -12.79 15.22
C TRP A 533 6.30 -12.18 16.64
N GLU A 534 5.59 -11.06 16.79
CA GLU A 534 5.30 -10.45 18.09
C GLU A 534 4.49 -11.40 18.99
N THR A 535 3.53 -12.13 18.43
CA THR A 535 2.77 -13.15 19.15
C THR A 535 3.68 -14.29 19.62
N TYR A 536 4.62 -14.70 18.77
CA TYR A 536 5.64 -15.69 19.13
C TYR A 536 6.53 -15.20 20.28
N MET A 537 7.01 -13.95 20.23
CA MET A 537 7.81 -13.37 21.31
C MET A 537 7.03 -13.30 22.64
N ALA A 538 5.75 -12.95 22.59
CA ALA A 538 4.89 -12.98 23.77
C ALA A 538 4.75 -14.42 24.35
N SER A 539 4.69 -15.44 23.48
CA SER A 539 4.66 -16.84 23.90
C SER A 539 5.96 -17.29 24.57
N LEU A 540 7.09 -16.62 24.28
CA LEU A 540 8.39 -16.87 24.93
C LEU A 540 8.56 -16.17 26.27
N GLY A 541 7.57 -15.44 26.76
CA GLY A 541 7.58 -14.80 28.06
C GLY A 541 7.82 -13.29 28.06
N TYR A 542 7.75 -12.62 26.89
CA TYR A 542 7.81 -11.17 26.79
C TYR A 542 6.42 -10.55 26.90
N ILE A 543 6.33 -9.37 27.48
CA ILE A 543 5.20 -8.47 27.23
C ILE A 543 5.52 -7.72 25.94
N VAL A 544 4.67 -7.86 24.92
CA VAL A 544 4.86 -7.16 23.63
C VAL A 544 3.86 -6.02 23.52
N VAL A 545 4.34 -4.83 23.19
CA VAL A 545 3.55 -3.60 23.17
C VAL A 545 3.77 -2.84 21.88
N CYS A 546 2.70 -2.25 21.37
CA CYS A 546 2.75 -1.27 20.27
C CYS A 546 1.94 -0.04 20.64
N VAL A 547 2.49 1.14 20.43
CA VAL A 547 1.81 2.42 20.64
C VAL A 547 1.97 3.28 19.39
N ASP A 548 0.86 3.81 18.89
CA ASP A 548 0.82 4.83 17.87
C ASP A 548 0.95 6.21 18.51
N GLY A 549 2.11 6.83 18.35
CA GLY A 549 2.40 8.18 18.87
C GLY A 549 1.89 9.29 17.95
N ARG A 550 2.22 10.52 18.31
CA ARG A 550 1.96 11.70 17.46
C ARG A 550 2.65 11.54 16.10
N GLY A 551 2.01 12.04 15.05
CA GLY A 551 2.42 11.84 13.67
C GLY A 551 1.68 10.70 12.96
N THR A 552 1.14 9.73 13.72
CA THR A 552 0.32 8.65 13.15
C THR A 552 -1.09 9.11 12.77
N GLY A 553 -1.78 8.32 11.96
CA GLY A 553 -3.07 8.68 11.38
C GLY A 553 -4.29 8.35 12.25
N GLY A 554 -5.47 8.65 11.71
CA GLY A 554 -6.75 8.27 12.30
C GLY A 554 -7.32 9.25 13.33
N ARG A 555 -6.60 10.33 13.62
CA ARG A 555 -6.95 11.29 14.70
C ARG A 555 -7.00 12.76 14.24
N GLY A 556 -7.10 12.97 12.93
CA GLY A 556 -7.16 14.28 12.31
C GLY A 556 -5.80 14.93 12.06
N GLU A 557 -5.83 16.02 11.31
CA GLU A 557 -4.65 16.72 10.80
C GLU A 557 -3.71 17.21 11.90
N ALA A 558 -4.23 17.79 12.97
CA ALA A 558 -3.44 18.34 14.06
C ALA A 558 -2.57 17.28 14.76
N PHE A 559 -3.09 16.07 14.93
CA PHE A 559 -2.34 14.97 15.54
C PHE A 559 -1.33 14.36 14.56
N GLU A 560 -1.72 14.21 13.30
CA GLU A 560 -0.88 13.61 12.27
C GLU A 560 0.25 14.54 11.82
N LYS A 561 -0.06 15.81 11.53
CA LYS A 561 0.88 16.73 10.91
C LYS A 561 1.68 17.59 11.90
N CYS A 562 1.58 17.33 13.21
CA CYS A 562 2.37 18.02 14.21
C CYS A 562 3.88 17.70 14.15
N THR A 563 4.28 16.71 13.36
CA THR A 563 5.67 16.32 13.11
C THR A 563 6.25 16.95 11.85
N TYR A 564 5.45 17.72 11.11
CA TYR A 564 5.87 18.41 9.88
C TYR A 564 7.14 19.21 10.08
N LEU A 565 8.10 19.08 9.17
CA LEU A 565 9.46 19.65 9.13
C LEU A 565 10.45 19.07 10.14
N LYS A 566 10.00 18.20 11.07
CA LYS A 566 10.85 17.55 12.09
C LYS A 566 10.36 16.14 12.40
N ILE A 567 10.21 15.31 11.37
CA ILE A 567 9.80 13.91 11.54
C ILE A 567 10.81 13.14 12.39
N GLY A 568 10.32 12.17 13.16
CA GLY A 568 11.12 11.32 14.04
C GLY A 568 11.41 11.90 15.42
N VAL A 569 11.24 13.20 15.64
CA VAL A 569 11.60 13.87 16.91
C VAL A 569 10.50 13.65 17.97
N LYS A 570 9.26 14.05 17.68
CA LYS A 570 8.11 13.84 18.59
C LYS A 570 7.76 12.37 18.73
N GLU A 571 7.85 11.63 17.64
CA GLU A 571 7.59 10.20 17.61
C GLU A 571 8.54 9.44 18.54
N ALA A 572 9.85 9.77 18.53
CA ALA A 572 10.83 9.18 19.43
C ALA A 572 10.54 9.52 20.89
N LYS A 573 10.16 10.76 21.18
CA LYS A 573 9.73 11.17 22.51
C LYS A 573 8.54 10.32 22.99
N ASP A 574 7.53 10.13 22.15
CA ASP A 574 6.35 9.35 22.50
C ASP A 574 6.67 7.87 22.75
N GLN A 575 7.64 7.28 22.03
CA GLN A 575 8.11 5.91 22.30
C GLN A 575 8.90 5.82 23.61
N VAL A 576 9.74 6.80 23.94
CA VAL A 576 10.43 6.88 25.24
C VAL A 576 9.43 7.06 26.38
N GLU A 577 8.44 7.94 26.24
CA GLU A 577 7.34 8.11 27.20
C GLU A 577 6.55 6.81 27.41
N THR A 578 6.35 6.03 26.34
CA THR A 578 5.72 4.70 26.43
C THR A 578 6.56 3.76 27.26
N ALA A 579 7.87 3.69 27.03
CA ALA A 579 8.78 2.85 27.82
C ALA A 579 8.79 3.26 29.30
N LEU A 580 8.80 4.56 29.59
CA LEU A 580 8.73 5.10 30.97
C LEU A 580 7.40 4.75 31.63
N TYR A 581 6.28 4.85 30.92
CA TYR A 581 4.97 4.44 31.42
C TYR A 581 4.93 2.93 31.75
N LEU A 582 5.45 2.08 30.84
CA LEU A 582 5.53 0.64 31.05
C LEU A 582 6.43 0.30 32.24
N GLY A 583 7.58 0.96 32.38
CA GLY A 583 8.51 0.76 33.49
C GLY A 583 7.94 1.07 34.90
N LYS A 584 6.83 1.80 34.97
CA LYS A 584 6.09 2.06 36.22
C LYS A 584 5.14 0.92 36.60
N GLN A 585 4.86 -0.02 35.69
CA GLN A 585 3.99 -1.15 35.97
C GLN A 585 4.72 -2.17 36.87
N THR A 586 4.03 -2.69 37.88
CA THR A 586 4.63 -3.59 38.87
C THR A 586 5.16 -4.90 38.27
N TYR A 587 4.56 -5.31 37.15
CA TYR A 587 4.89 -6.55 36.43
C TYR A 587 5.91 -6.33 35.30
N VAL A 588 6.44 -5.12 35.10
CA VAL A 588 7.46 -4.83 34.10
C VAL A 588 8.84 -4.74 34.75
N ASP A 589 9.81 -5.41 34.15
CA ASP A 589 11.22 -5.17 34.43
C ASP A 589 11.71 -4.00 33.59
N LYS A 590 11.79 -2.84 34.22
CA LYS A 590 12.18 -1.57 33.55
C LYS A 590 13.59 -1.58 32.96
N ASP A 591 14.46 -2.50 33.44
CA ASP A 591 15.83 -2.62 32.96
C ASP A 591 15.96 -3.60 31.78
N ARG A 592 14.86 -4.19 31.35
CA ARG A 592 14.76 -5.13 30.21
C ARG A 592 13.63 -4.72 29.24
N ILE A 593 13.74 -3.51 28.69
CA ILE A 593 12.83 -3.00 27.64
C ILE A 593 13.61 -2.92 26.34
N GLY A 594 13.11 -3.58 25.31
CA GLY A 594 13.63 -3.53 23.94
C GLY A 594 12.66 -2.84 22.98
N ILE A 595 13.17 -2.42 21.84
CA ILE A 595 12.40 -1.78 20.77
C ILE A 595 12.82 -2.32 19.40
N TRP A 596 11.87 -2.46 18.50
CA TRP A 596 12.18 -2.82 17.13
C TRP A 596 11.19 -2.22 16.13
N GLY A 597 11.62 -2.13 14.90
CA GLY A 597 10.77 -1.75 13.79
C GLY A 597 11.45 -1.92 12.43
N TRP A 598 10.65 -1.80 11.39
CA TRP A 598 11.03 -1.99 10.00
C TRP A 598 10.80 -0.72 9.21
N SER A 599 11.70 -0.36 8.28
CA SER A 599 11.60 0.84 7.45
C SER A 599 11.57 2.11 8.32
N TYR A 600 10.52 2.92 8.26
CA TYR A 600 10.36 4.04 9.18
C TYR A 600 10.43 3.60 10.65
N GLY A 601 9.89 2.41 10.97
CA GLY A 601 10.01 1.83 12.32
C GLY A 601 11.45 1.48 12.70
N GLY A 602 12.28 1.07 11.75
CA GLY A 602 13.72 0.90 11.94
C GLY A 602 14.41 2.23 12.25
N TYR A 603 14.11 3.27 11.49
CA TYR A 603 14.54 4.63 11.77
C TYR A 603 14.11 5.09 13.17
N MET A 604 12.87 4.83 13.53
CA MET A 604 12.34 5.20 14.86
C MET A 604 12.99 4.41 15.99
N THR A 605 13.43 3.17 15.75
CA THR A 605 14.26 2.42 16.72
C THR A 605 15.57 3.18 16.99
N LEU A 606 16.27 3.63 15.94
CA LEU A 606 17.51 4.41 16.09
C LEU A 606 17.25 5.73 16.78
N MET A 607 16.23 6.47 16.39
CA MET A 607 15.87 7.77 16.99
C MET A 607 15.47 7.62 18.46
N SER A 608 14.72 6.59 18.82
CA SER A 608 14.28 6.35 20.20
C SER A 608 15.44 5.91 21.12
N MET A 609 16.35 5.05 20.62
CA MET A 609 17.55 4.66 21.36
C MET A 609 18.56 5.80 21.49
N SER A 610 18.42 6.86 20.74
CA SER A 610 19.31 8.05 20.72
C SER A 610 18.57 9.33 21.15
N GLU A 611 17.39 9.23 21.72
CA GLU A 611 16.58 10.40 22.15
C GLU A 611 17.28 11.17 23.27
N GLY A 612 18.02 10.50 24.12
CA GLY A 612 18.78 11.09 25.22
C GLY A 612 18.40 10.56 26.60
N THR A 613 17.24 9.86 26.68
CA THR A 613 16.79 9.16 27.90
C THR A 613 17.04 7.66 27.73
N PRO A 614 17.99 7.06 28.44
CA PRO A 614 18.43 5.67 28.22
C PRO A 614 17.47 4.67 28.82
N VAL A 615 16.35 4.40 28.14
CA VAL A 615 15.29 3.44 28.60
C VAL A 615 15.34 2.10 27.91
N PHE A 616 15.99 2.00 26.73
CA PHE A 616 16.01 0.77 25.93
C PHE A 616 17.31 -0.02 26.16
N LYS A 617 17.20 -1.28 26.56
CA LYS A 617 18.33 -2.18 26.75
C LYS A 617 18.87 -2.74 25.43
N ALA A 618 17.98 -2.99 24.46
CA ALA A 618 18.29 -3.53 23.16
C ALA A 618 17.34 -3.01 22.09
N GLY A 619 17.79 -2.92 20.84
CA GLY A 619 16.94 -2.58 19.71
C GLY A 619 17.37 -3.21 18.41
N VAL A 620 16.40 -3.41 17.51
CA VAL A 620 16.62 -3.91 16.16
C VAL A 620 16.04 -2.95 15.15
N ALA A 621 16.88 -2.45 14.26
CA ALA A 621 16.50 -1.55 13.16
C ALA A 621 16.61 -2.30 11.82
N VAL A 622 15.45 -2.61 11.21
CA VAL A 622 15.39 -3.34 9.94
C VAL A 622 15.12 -2.35 8.81
N ALA A 623 15.97 -2.37 7.77
CA ALA A 623 15.82 -1.57 6.55
C ALA A 623 15.51 -0.09 6.84
N ALA A 624 16.26 0.50 7.77
CA ALA A 624 16.01 1.82 8.32
C ALA A 624 16.54 2.94 7.42
N PRO A 625 15.74 3.98 7.08
CA PRO A 625 16.29 5.28 6.75
C PRO A 625 17.08 5.81 7.95
N THR A 626 18.27 6.36 7.73
CA THR A 626 19.13 6.88 8.81
C THR A 626 19.37 8.37 8.69
N ASP A 627 19.27 8.87 7.47
CA ASP A 627 19.30 10.29 7.14
C ASP A 627 18.36 10.55 5.97
N TRP A 628 17.45 11.51 6.12
CA TRP A 628 16.44 11.79 5.11
C TRP A 628 16.98 12.36 3.80
N ARG A 629 18.22 12.82 3.77
CA ARG A 629 18.92 13.19 2.52
C ARG A 629 19.20 11.99 1.64
N PHE A 630 19.14 10.78 2.15
CA PHE A 630 19.33 9.53 1.39
C PHE A 630 18.02 8.95 0.84
N TYR A 631 16.87 9.49 1.21
CA TYR A 631 15.58 9.01 0.77
C TYR A 631 15.01 9.85 -0.38
N ASP A 632 13.95 9.34 -1.04
CA ASP A 632 13.41 9.96 -2.23
C ASP A 632 12.77 11.34 -2.00
N THR A 633 12.63 12.10 -3.10
CA THR A 633 12.09 13.46 -3.10
C THR A 633 10.63 13.52 -2.65
N ILE A 634 9.75 12.72 -3.24
CA ILE A 634 8.30 12.86 -3.04
C ILE A 634 7.91 12.58 -1.60
N TYR A 635 8.38 11.48 -1.03
CA TYR A 635 8.12 11.15 0.37
C TYR A 635 8.79 12.15 1.32
N THR A 636 10.09 12.31 1.20
CA THR A 636 10.87 13.09 2.15
C THR A 636 10.47 14.56 2.14
N GLU A 637 10.35 15.16 0.96
CA GLU A 637 10.03 16.59 0.85
C GLU A 637 8.58 16.90 1.20
N ARG A 638 7.65 15.95 1.07
CA ARG A 638 6.28 16.08 1.58
C ARG A 638 6.28 16.45 3.07
N PHE A 639 7.13 15.80 3.85
CA PHE A 639 7.16 15.97 5.31
C PHE A 639 8.23 16.93 5.80
N MET A 640 9.30 17.18 5.01
CA MET A 640 10.51 17.89 5.44
C MET A 640 10.88 19.08 4.56
N ARG A 641 10.25 19.25 3.39
CA ARG A 641 10.74 20.11 2.31
C ARG A 641 12.14 19.69 1.86
N THR A 642 12.87 20.56 1.12
CA THR A 642 14.24 20.23 0.70
C THR A 642 15.26 20.44 1.83
N PRO A 643 16.41 19.76 1.79
CA PRO A 643 17.49 19.98 2.77
C PRO A 643 17.97 21.43 2.84
N LYS A 644 17.92 22.14 1.72
CA LYS A 644 18.32 23.57 1.66
C LYS A 644 17.32 24.48 2.39
N GLU A 645 16.02 24.20 2.26
CA GLU A 645 14.96 25.00 2.88
C GLU A 645 14.82 24.73 4.38
N ASN A 646 15.15 23.53 4.83
CA ASN A 646 14.92 23.05 6.18
C ASN A 646 16.16 22.34 6.77
N ALA A 647 17.32 22.95 6.66
CA ALA A 647 18.59 22.36 7.10
C ALA A 647 18.56 21.91 8.57
N GLU A 648 17.98 22.72 9.46
CA GLU A 648 17.89 22.40 10.89
C GLU A 648 16.94 21.22 11.15
N GLY A 649 15.78 21.14 10.45
CA GLY A 649 14.87 20.01 10.55
C GLY A 649 15.53 18.71 10.12
N TYR A 650 16.25 18.68 9.02
CA TYR A 650 17.01 17.51 8.57
C TYR A 650 18.07 17.09 9.59
N LYS A 651 18.77 18.04 10.20
CA LYS A 651 19.74 17.76 11.26
C LYS A 651 19.07 17.13 12.49
N GLU A 652 17.99 17.71 12.98
CA GLU A 652 17.27 17.19 14.14
C GLU A 652 16.61 15.81 13.87
N SER A 653 16.20 15.55 12.63
CA SER A 653 15.57 14.29 12.19
C SER A 653 16.57 13.21 11.78
N SER A 654 17.88 13.50 11.82
CA SER A 654 18.92 12.54 11.42
C SER A 654 19.38 11.67 12.58
N ALA A 655 19.40 10.35 12.37
CA ALA A 655 19.98 9.42 13.34
C ALA A 655 21.48 9.64 13.53
N PHE A 656 22.18 10.17 12.50
CA PHE A 656 23.61 10.48 12.56
C PHE A 656 23.93 11.53 13.63
N THR A 657 23.17 12.61 13.70
CA THR A 657 23.42 13.71 14.63
C THR A 657 23.17 13.32 16.09
N ARG A 658 22.55 12.17 16.32
CA ARG A 658 22.22 11.62 17.63
C ARG A 658 23.00 10.36 17.96
N ALA A 659 23.85 9.88 17.06
CA ALA A 659 24.54 8.61 17.19
C ALA A 659 25.43 8.53 18.43
N ASP A 660 25.97 9.67 18.90
CA ASP A 660 26.73 9.77 20.15
C ASP A 660 25.89 9.38 21.39
N LYS A 661 24.59 9.66 21.35
CA LYS A 661 23.64 9.32 22.41
C LYS A 661 23.08 7.91 22.33
N LEU A 662 23.41 7.14 21.27
CA LEU A 662 22.97 5.76 21.14
C LEU A 662 23.38 4.95 22.36
N HIS A 663 22.42 4.30 23.00
CA HIS A 663 22.62 3.41 24.14
C HIS A 663 21.96 2.06 23.93
N GLY A 664 22.36 1.07 24.75
CA GLY A 664 21.87 -0.30 24.60
C GLY A 664 22.52 -1.07 23.44
N ASN A 665 22.14 -2.34 23.33
CA ASN A 665 22.62 -3.23 22.26
C ASN A 665 21.82 -2.98 20.98
N LEU A 666 22.49 -2.79 19.86
CA LEU A 666 21.85 -2.54 18.57
C LEU A 666 22.17 -3.65 17.57
N LEU A 667 21.13 -4.11 16.85
CA LEU A 667 21.25 -4.92 15.64
C LEU A 667 20.72 -4.12 14.44
N LEU A 668 21.58 -3.87 13.46
CA LEU A 668 21.22 -3.32 12.16
C LEU A 668 20.94 -4.47 11.17
N VAL A 669 19.83 -4.41 10.45
CA VAL A 669 19.46 -5.41 9.44
C VAL A 669 19.12 -4.71 8.13
N HIS A 670 19.67 -5.17 7.00
CA HIS A 670 19.38 -4.58 5.70
C HIS A 670 19.53 -5.56 4.54
N GLY A 671 18.72 -5.40 3.51
CA GLY A 671 18.89 -6.06 2.21
C GLY A 671 19.86 -5.29 1.31
N MET A 672 20.82 -5.97 0.69
CA MET A 672 21.82 -5.29 -0.15
C MET A 672 21.25 -4.75 -1.47
N ALA A 673 20.13 -5.30 -1.94
CA ALA A 673 19.43 -4.86 -3.15
C ALA A 673 18.12 -4.13 -2.81
N ASP A 674 18.08 -3.42 -1.68
CA ASP A 674 16.95 -2.56 -1.31
C ASP A 674 16.92 -1.34 -2.23
N ASP A 675 15.93 -1.32 -3.12
CA ASP A 675 15.72 -0.27 -4.11
C ASP A 675 14.90 0.92 -3.58
N ASN A 676 14.37 0.79 -2.37
CA ASN A 676 13.57 1.79 -1.69
C ASN A 676 14.41 2.56 -0.65
N VAL A 677 14.71 1.92 0.47
CA VAL A 677 15.68 2.43 1.46
C VAL A 677 17.05 1.83 1.14
N HIS A 678 17.88 2.57 0.45
CA HIS A 678 19.17 2.08 -0.03
C HIS A 678 20.05 1.58 1.11
N PHE A 679 20.78 0.49 0.87
CA PHE A 679 21.78 -0.04 1.81
C PHE A 679 22.78 1.03 2.28
N GLN A 680 22.98 2.10 1.52
CA GLN A 680 23.74 3.28 1.91
C GLN A 680 23.36 3.77 3.30
N ASN A 681 22.06 3.80 3.65
CA ASN A 681 21.60 4.21 4.98
C ASN A 681 22.25 3.40 6.10
N CYS A 682 22.28 2.07 5.92
CA CYS A 682 22.86 1.15 6.89
C CYS A 682 24.39 1.26 6.93
N ALA A 683 25.05 1.29 5.76
CA ALA A 683 26.50 1.35 5.64
C ALA A 683 27.08 2.64 6.23
N GLU A 684 26.52 3.80 5.86
CA GLU A 684 26.95 5.11 6.36
C GLU A 684 26.70 5.26 7.88
N TYR A 685 25.58 4.77 8.36
CA TYR A 685 25.30 4.80 9.81
C TYR A 685 26.22 3.87 10.60
N ALA A 686 26.52 2.69 10.06
CA ALA A 686 27.51 1.78 10.64
C ALA A 686 28.90 2.43 10.74
N GLU A 687 29.34 3.13 9.68
CA GLU A 687 30.60 3.89 9.71
C GLU A 687 30.57 4.99 10.79
N GLN A 688 29.46 5.73 10.91
CA GLN A 688 29.30 6.73 11.98
C GLN A 688 29.47 6.13 13.37
N LEU A 689 28.88 4.95 13.63
CA LEU A 689 29.00 4.25 14.90
C LEU A 689 30.44 3.77 15.16
N VAL A 690 31.15 3.28 14.11
CA VAL A 690 32.56 2.90 14.19
C VAL A 690 33.43 4.09 14.62
N GLN A 691 33.26 5.23 13.98
CA GLN A 691 34.02 6.45 14.31
C GLN A 691 33.73 6.99 15.72
N LEU A 692 32.54 6.74 16.27
CA LEU A 692 32.17 7.04 17.65
C LEU A 692 32.59 5.95 18.64
N GLY A 693 33.25 4.87 18.19
CA GLY A 693 33.65 3.74 19.04
C GLY A 693 32.47 2.91 19.59
N LYS A 694 31.27 3.06 19.03
CA LYS A 694 30.08 2.32 19.43
C LYS A 694 30.12 0.89 18.89
N GLN A 695 29.84 -0.10 19.71
CA GLN A 695 29.71 -1.50 19.29
C GLN A 695 28.26 -1.81 18.90
N PHE A 696 28.09 -2.60 17.87
CA PHE A 696 26.78 -3.02 17.35
C PHE A 696 26.88 -4.33 16.59
N ASP A 697 25.75 -5.00 16.43
CA ASP A 697 25.61 -6.16 15.54
C ASP A 697 25.02 -5.72 14.19
N MET A 698 25.36 -6.47 13.12
CA MET A 698 24.85 -6.23 11.79
C MET A 698 24.50 -7.53 11.08
N GLN A 699 23.39 -7.56 10.35
CA GLN A 699 22.97 -8.65 9.48
C GLN A 699 22.59 -8.13 8.10
N VAL A 700 23.29 -8.57 7.07
CA VAL A 700 23.00 -8.24 5.67
C VAL A 700 22.40 -9.43 4.95
N TYR A 701 21.52 -9.14 4.00
CA TYR A 701 20.89 -10.15 3.15
C TYR A 701 21.19 -9.88 1.68
N THR A 702 21.96 -10.78 1.08
CA THR A 702 22.43 -10.70 -0.31
C THR A 702 21.24 -10.70 -1.28
N ASN A 703 21.23 -9.78 -2.24
CA ASN A 703 20.20 -9.61 -3.28
C ASN A 703 18.76 -9.42 -2.76
N ARG A 704 18.58 -9.14 -1.48
CA ARG A 704 17.21 -8.92 -0.94
C ARG A 704 16.84 -7.44 -1.00
N ASN A 705 15.59 -7.21 -1.41
CA ASN A 705 14.97 -5.88 -1.46
C ASN A 705 14.47 -5.44 -0.08
N HIS A 706 13.67 -4.38 -0.05
CA HIS A 706 13.10 -3.80 1.16
C HIS A 706 12.25 -4.77 2.01
N GLY A 707 11.65 -5.76 1.37
CA GLY A 707 10.84 -6.78 2.04
C GLY A 707 11.62 -7.93 2.67
N ILE A 708 12.89 -8.12 2.35
CA ILE A 708 13.78 -9.18 2.86
C ILE A 708 13.09 -10.55 2.87
N TYR A 709 12.79 -11.10 1.70
CA TYR A 709 12.09 -12.38 1.53
C TYR A 709 12.72 -13.26 0.44
N GLY A 710 12.24 -14.48 0.31
CA GLY A 710 12.67 -15.47 -0.68
C GLY A 710 13.45 -16.62 -0.05
N GLY A 711 13.15 -17.85 -0.48
CA GLY A 711 13.73 -19.06 0.12
C GLY A 711 13.56 -19.12 1.64
N ASN A 712 14.63 -19.39 2.36
CA ASN A 712 14.64 -19.47 3.83
C ASN A 712 14.85 -18.11 4.53
N THR A 713 14.87 -16.99 3.79
CA THR A 713 15.28 -15.67 4.31
C THR A 713 14.46 -15.20 5.51
N ARG A 714 13.12 -15.31 5.43
CA ARG A 714 12.25 -14.87 6.53
C ARG A 714 12.41 -15.70 7.80
N GLN A 715 12.57 -17.01 7.69
CA GLN A 715 12.85 -17.88 8.82
C GLN A 715 14.19 -17.49 9.48
N HIS A 716 15.22 -17.28 8.69
CA HIS A 716 16.54 -16.85 9.18
C HIS A 716 16.45 -15.48 9.87
N LEU A 717 15.79 -14.52 9.24
CA LEU A 717 15.63 -13.16 9.79
C LEU A 717 14.98 -13.20 11.17
N TYR A 718 13.81 -13.80 11.30
CA TYR A 718 13.09 -13.82 12.58
C TYR A 718 13.79 -14.69 13.63
N THR A 719 14.52 -15.72 13.22
CA THR A 719 15.41 -16.47 14.14
C THR A 719 16.53 -15.57 14.67
N ARG A 720 17.16 -14.77 13.78
CA ARG A 720 18.22 -13.81 14.18
C ARG A 720 17.70 -12.76 15.15
N LEU A 721 16.52 -12.20 14.90
CA LEU A 721 15.87 -11.22 15.77
C LEU A 721 15.53 -11.85 17.15
N THR A 722 14.94 -13.06 17.15
CA THR A 722 14.60 -13.80 18.35
C THR A 722 15.84 -14.03 19.22
N ASN A 723 16.91 -14.57 18.64
CA ASN A 723 18.15 -14.84 19.36
C ASN A 723 18.80 -13.56 19.91
N PHE A 724 18.72 -12.46 19.14
CA PHE A 724 19.25 -11.18 19.60
C PHE A 724 18.55 -10.70 20.87
N PHE A 725 17.21 -10.70 20.89
CA PHE A 725 16.47 -10.28 22.08
C PHE A 725 16.61 -11.27 23.25
N LEU A 726 16.61 -12.57 23.01
CA LEU A 726 16.84 -13.58 24.07
C LEU A 726 18.21 -13.42 24.77
N ASN A 727 19.21 -12.94 24.03
CA ASN A 727 20.56 -12.76 24.57
C ASN A 727 20.75 -11.38 25.24
N ASN A 728 19.90 -10.41 24.97
CA ASN A 728 20.11 -9.02 25.39
C ASN A 728 18.98 -8.45 26.28
N LEU A 729 17.87 -9.14 26.42
CA LEU A 729 16.77 -8.83 27.30
C LEU A 729 16.54 -10.02 28.26
#